data_615a1dbef2be02006e9688da76bf3a07
#
_entry.id   615a1dbef2be02006e9688da76bf3a07
#
_cell.length_a   1.000
_cell.length_b   1.000
_cell.length_c   1.000
_cell.angle_alpha   90.00
_cell.angle_beta   90.00
_cell.angle_gamma   90.00
#
_symmetry.space_group_name_H-M   'P 1'
#
loop_
_entity.id
_entity.type
_entity.pdbx_description
1 polymer ?
#
loop_
_entity_poly.entity_id
_entity_poly.type
_entity_poly.pdbx_seq_one_letter_code
_entity_poly.pdbx_strand_id
1 'polypeptide(L)'
;MIGRYFFPIIFIFSISSTSLFAGIKIDGLLDEAEWDSAKSITQFYEVYPYSLKEVDDIKTEVLIYENEEGMYFGFKNYQPASTMRIKNHLRDDERSVSDKTGIAIDFDGDGVSAYQFFVSSSGSIGDATVVNETERNFDWDANWNSATSIEEDVWYSEVFIPWSVASMKNVSGETRKVGLAFYRMIMGLGQGVSTIQGSPFQNIFLSVFDEYNAKNLNSSEVNYYPFISVNEDLINSELKTKGGAEIFWKIDSSKQLNMTLNPDFGQIESDEVVVNFSSVETFYSDKRPFFAENHSLFDVKGMMFRIINTRRIGGRPDYDCSKFLEEDYCNENKIGSNDIDYALRYTQKGEVDFGFLGASERDERFSSGRDFYALRLKTKNHGLTYGYLGTYVKKPFLDDNALVNSFDFDYRASSELRFTGNFMQSDLEEGLGYGLKTGFGYDPDKNFHSGAAIYYLDKNLDINDMGYMAINNRAMIMGRTQFKNTNFPKGSIFRSRMYEIGYGAKSNANFKKEPVNVALKIESSFINTADMKSEVFYRSSGRDHRITRNSLLAPHVNKPEGFGGYVEYNGPRNPFYFYSLRLSRGKGEEHSARLGWQNSYRGMVKYSPSEFLTFSLFHKHEKEDKWLNWIQDNLLATYDRKQRTSIVGMEWYSGTRHELRIKGQLVAFTGRNPIPFYADINGNLSQTDLMLPAITISELAFQVRYRYEFMPLAYLYVVYSKGGRISADDEEDGLSELYRRPWNEPTDENFTIKLRYRF
;
A
#
# COMPACT_ATOMS: atom_id res chain seq x y z
N MET A 1 -12.66 -16.92 52.77
CA MET A 1 -12.26 -18.25 52.24
C MET A 1 -12.26 -18.13 50.75
N ILE A 2 -11.10 -17.90 50.17
CA ILE A 2 -10.92 -17.70 48.70
C ILE A 2 -10.23 -18.96 48.22
N GLY A 3 -10.98 -19.77 47.45
CA GLY A 3 -10.46 -20.99 46.85
C GLY A 3 -9.76 -20.66 45.51
N ARG A 4 -8.44 -20.85 45.50
CA ARG A 4 -7.61 -20.77 44.29
C ARG A 4 -7.84 -22.04 43.45
N TYR A 5 -8.35 -21.92 42.25
CA TYR A 5 -8.22 -22.95 41.21
C TYR A 5 -7.05 -22.63 40.33
N PHE A 6 -5.94 -23.31 40.55
CA PHE A 6 -4.84 -23.42 39.59
C PHE A 6 -5.20 -24.51 38.56
N PHE A 7 -5.42 -24.15 37.32
CA PHE A 7 -5.39 -25.10 36.20
C PHE A 7 -3.95 -25.26 35.74
N PRO A 8 -3.36 -26.47 35.77
CA PRO A 8 -2.07 -26.70 35.16
C PRO A 8 -2.25 -26.79 33.64
N ILE A 9 -1.67 -25.84 32.92
CA ILE A 9 -1.48 -25.93 31.45
C ILE A 9 -0.37 -26.98 31.26
N ILE A 10 -0.76 -28.17 30.82
CA ILE A 10 0.18 -29.20 30.41
C ILE A 10 0.70 -28.80 28.99
N PHE A 11 1.95 -28.30 28.95
CA PHE A 11 2.70 -28.18 27.73
C PHE A 11 3.15 -29.57 27.27
N ILE A 12 2.48 -30.13 26.27
CA ILE A 12 2.97 -31.31 25.58
C ILE A 12 4.08 -30.84 24.62
N PHE A 13 5.33 -31.01 25.03
CA PHE A 13 6.48 -30.90 24.13
C PHE A 13 6.46 -32.13 23.20
N SER A 14 6.01 -31.92 21.96
CA SER A 14 6.25 -32.88 20.90
C SER A 14 7.73 -32.81 20.52
N ILE A 15 8.49 -33.82 20.89
CA ILE A 15 9.85 -34.02 20.39
C ILE A 15 9.70 -34.46 18.92
N SER A 16 9.86 -33.52 18.02
CA SER A 16 9.99 -33.81 16.60
C SER A 16 11.34 -34.50 16.39
N SER A 17 11.29 -35.80 16.04
CA SER A 17 12.45 -36.50 15.53
C SER A 17 12.91 -35.85 14.24
N THR A 18 14.05 -35.14 14.28
CA THR A 18 14.75 -34.68 13.10
C THR A 18 15.23 -35.90 12.31
N SER A 19 14.54 -36.20 11.22
CA SER A 19 15.09 -37.09 10.19
C SER A 19 16.26 -36.33 9.56
N LEU A 20 17.47 -36.91 9.66
CA LEU A 20 18.64 -36.51 8.88
C LEU A 20 18.36 -36.82 7.40
N PHE A 21 17.65 -35.99 6.69
CA PHE A 21 17.72 -35.94 5.24
C PHE A 21 18.89 -34.99 4.90
N ALA A 22 19.86 -35.48 4.12
CA ALA A 22 20.86 -34.69 3.46
C ALA A 22 20.16 -33.78 2.44
N GLY A 23 19.84 -32.58 2.81
CA GLY A 23 19.26 -31.53 1.99
C GLY A 23 20.04 -30.24 2.18
N ILE A 24 19.90 -29.29 1.27
CA ILE A 24 20.51 -27.96 1.38
C ILE A 24 20.10 -27.33 2.71
N LYS A 25 21.08 -26.92 3.49
CA LYS A 25 20.90 -26.18 4.74
C LYS A 25 20.99 -24.69 4.44
N ILE A 26 19.94 -23.96 4.71
CA ILE A 26 19.89 -22.51 4.48
C ILE A 26 20.72 -21.78 5.55
N ASP A 27 22.01 -21.58 5.28
CA ASP A 27 22.97 -20.91 6.18
C ASP A 27 23.76 -19.78 5.49
N GLY A 28 23.56 -19.59 4.18
CA GLY A 28 24.20 -18.57 3.37
C GLY A 28 25.52 -19.01 2.75
N LEU A 29 25.85 -20.29 2.84
CA LEU A 29 27.00 -20.92 2.20
C LEU A 29 26.50 -21.81 1.06
N LEU A 30 27.15 -21.78 -0.10
CA LEU A 30 26.75 -22.59 -1.26
C LEU A 30 27.77 -23.72 -1.42
N ASP A 31 27.92 -24.55 -0.38
CA ASP A 31 28.94 -25.60 -0.28
C ASP A 31 28.38 -27.03 -0.23
N GLU A 32 27.02 -27.20 -0.25
CA GLU A 32 26.41 -28.51 -0.36
C GLU A 32 26.56 -29.09 -1.77
N ALA A 33 26.68 -30.43 -1.83
CA ALA A 33 26.87 -31.17 -3.09
C ALA A 33 25.70 -30.99 -4.09
N GLU A 34 24.52 -30.67 -3.61
CA GLU A 34 23.34 -30.38 -4.41
C GLU A 34 23.53 -29.21 -5.36
N TRP A 35 24.31 -28.22 -4.95
CA TRP A 35 24.64 -27.05 -5.77
C TRP A 35 25.50 -27.37 -6.99
N ASP A 36 26.27 -28.48 -6.97
CA ASP A 36 27.05 -28.95 -8.13
C ASP A 36 26.12 -29.39 -9.30
N SER A 37 24.90 -29.82 -8.97
CA SER A 37 23.89 -30.25 -9.96
C SER A 37 22.90 -29.15 -10.33
N ALA A 38 22.98 -27.97 -9.70
CA ALA A 38 22.06 -26.87 -9.90
C ALA A 38 22.19 -26.24 -11.30
N LYS A 39 21.07 -25.78 -11.85
CA LYS A 39 21.08 -24.99 -13.08
C LYS A 39 21.64 -23.62 -12.80
N SER A 40 22.71 -23.23 -13.50
CA SER A 40 23.34 -21.91 -13.38
C SER A 40 22.79 -20.92 -14.43
N ILE A 41 22.54 -19.66 -14.00
CA ILE A 41 22.16 -18.54 -14.85
C ILE A 41 23.13 -17.38 -14.55
N THR A 42 23.77 -16.84 -15.59
CA THR A 42 24.81 -15.80 -15.47
C THR A 42 24.53 -14.58 -16.36
N GLN A 43 23.54 -14.64 -17.26
CA GLN A 43 23.24 -13.54 -18.16
C GLN A 43 22.25 -12.58 -17.50
N PHE A 44 22.68 -11.31 -17.39
CA PHE A 44 21.89 -10.25 -16.77
C PHE A 44 21.89 -8.99 -17.65
N TYR A 45 20.77 -8.28 -17.63
CA TYR A 45 20.55 -7.03 -18.32
C TYR A 45 20.35 -5.88 -17.34
N GLU A 46 20.88 -4.70 -17.66
CA GLU A 46 20.66 -3.50 -16.84
C GLU A 46 19.21 -3.02 -16.98
N VAL A 47 18.43 -3.17 -15.91
CA VAL A 47 17.02 -2.75 -15.83
C VAL A 47 16.81 -1.49 -14.99
N TYR A 48 17.83 -1.03 -14.29
CA TYR A 48 17.86 0.27 -13.63
C TYR A 48 19.29 0.90 -13.70
N PRO A 49 19.44 2.04 -14.43
CA PRO A 49 18.46 2.63 -15.34
C PRO A 49 18.09 1.65 -16.47
N TYR A 50 16.90 1.77 -17.01
CA TYR A 50 16.35 0.80 -17.97
C TYR A 50 17.04 0.92 -19.35
N SER A 51 18.30 0.48 -19.45
CA SER A 51 19.10 0.51 -20.67
C SER A 51 19.00 -0.79 -21.48
N LEU A 52 18.65 -1.90 -20.84
CA LEU A 52 18.60 -3.26 -21.35
C LEU A 52 19.91 -3.74 -22.00
N LYS A 53 21.04 -3.15 -21.60
CA LYS A 53 22.37 -3.62 -21.99
C LYS A 53 22.74 -4.82 -21.16
N GLU A 54 23.38 -5.80 -21.78
CA GLU A 54 24.00 -6.90 -21.06
C GLU A 54 25.13 -6.35 -20.17
N VAL A 55 25.25 -6.90 -18.96
CA VAL A 55 26.22 -6.43 -17.95
C VAL A 55 27.28 -7.48 -17.75
N ASP A 56 28.52 -7.14 -18.15
CA ASP A 56 29.70 -8.01 -18.02
C ASP A 56 30.59 -7.63 -16.83
N ASP A 57 30.52 -6.37 -16.38
CA ASP A 57 31.46 -5.80 -15.39
C ASP A 57 31.14 -6.25 -13.96
N ILE A 58 29.90 -6.63 -13.64
CA ILE A 58 29.44 -7.04 -12.33
C ILE A 58 28.76 -8.39 -12.45
N LYS A 59 29.49 -9.43 -12.14
CA LYS A 59 29.01 -10.81 -12.27
C LYS A 59 27.98 -11.11 -11.18
N THR A 60 26.90 -11.74 -11.60
CA THR A 60 25.91 -12.39 -10.73
C THR A 60 25.69 -13.77 -11.28
N GLU A 61 25.74 -14.77 -10.42
CA GLU A 61 25.39 -16.14 -10.75
C GLU A 61 24.22 -16.57 -9.89
N VAL A 62 23.20 -17.16 -10.51
CA VAL A 62 22.07 -17.76 -9.82
C VAL A 62 22.06 -19.24 -10.06
N LEU A 63 22.04 -20.01 -8.98
CA LEU A 63 21.92 -21.46 -8.97
C LEU A 63 20.48 -21.82 -8.63
N ILE A 64 19.89 -22.75 -9.36
CA ILE A 64 18.50 -23.25 -9.16
C ILE A 64 18.56 -24.74 -8.91
N TYR A 65 18.05 -25.16 -7.76
CA TYR A 65 17.86 -26.57 -7.40
C TYR A 65 16.43 -26.77 -6.90
N GLU A 66 15.85 -27.94 -7.13
CA GLU A 66 14.51 -28.28 -6.66
C GLU A 66 14.42 -29.72 -6.17
N ASN A 67 13.63 -29.93 -5.14
CA ASN A 67 13.31 -31.25 -4.62
C ASN A 67 11.79 -31.38 -4.32
N GLU A 68 11.40 -32.34 -3.53
CA GLU A 68 9.99 -32.56 -3.15
C GLU A 68 9.45 -31.49 -2.20
N GLU A 69 10.32 -30.78 -1.47
CA GLU A 69 9.93 -29.77 -0.48
C GLU A 69 9.71 -28.39 -1.12
N GLY A 70 10.53 -28.01 -2.11
CA GLY A 70 10.46 -26.70 -2.73
C GLY A 70 11.57 -26.42 -3.72
N MET A 71 11.74 -25.14 -4.03
CA MET A 71 12.79 -24.59 -4.88
C MET A 71 13.85 -23.92 -4.01
N TYR A 72 15.11 -24.14 -4.35
CA TYR A 72 16.27 -23.56 -3.71
C TYR A 72 16.99 -22.66 -4.71
N PHE A 73 17.40 -21.49 -4.25
CA PHE A 73 18.09 -20.50 -5.08
C PHE A 73 19.34 -20.01 -4.36
N GLY A 74 20.48 -20.18 -5.01
CA GLY A 74 21.77 -19.68 -4.54
C GLY A 74 22.24 -18.50 -5.40
N PHE A 75 22.60 -17.38 -4.79
CA PHE A 75 23.16 -16.23 -5.50
C PHE A 75 24.63 -16.02 -5.10
N LYS A 76 25.51 -15.88 -6.11
CA LYS A 76 26.88 -15.38 -5.95
C LYS A 76 26.96 -13.99 -6.55
N ASN A 77 27.10 -13.00 -5.70
CA ASN A 77 27.00 -11.59 -6.05
C ASN A 77 28.36 -10.91 -5.98
N TYR A 78 29.08 -10.86 -7.09
CA TYR A 78 30.40 -10.24 -7.17
C TYR A 78 30.25 -8.72 -7.26
N GLN A 79 30.93 -7.98 -6.38
CA GLN A 79 31.07 -6.52 -6.45
C GLN A 79 32.19 -6.05 -5.49
N PRO A 80 32.88 -4.94 -5.81
CA PRO A 80 33.88 -4.39 -4.87
C PRO A 80 33.24 -4.06 -3.51
N ALA A 81 33.86 -4.47 -2.40
CA ALA A 81 33.39 -4.25 -1.04
C ALA A 81 33.04 -2.78 -0.75
N SER A 82 33.83 -1.84 -1.32
CA SER A 82 33.57 -0.39 -1.19
C SER A 82 32.22 0.07 -1.74
N THR A 83 31.63 -0.71 -2.65
CA THR A 83 30.30 -0.44 -3.25
C THR A 83 29.17 -1.17 -2.55
N MET A 84 29.47 -2.15 -1.69
CA MET A 84 28.45 -2.88 -0.93
C MET A 84 27.73 -1.95 0.03
N ARG A 85 26.42 -2.16 0.14
CA ARG A 85 25.54 -1.46 1.07
C ARG A 85 24.79 -2.48 1.92
N ILE A 86 25.25 -2.63 3.15
CA ILE A 86 24.72 -3.59 4.13
C ILE A 86 23.95 -2.78 5.16
N LYS A 87 22.66 -3.05 5.29
CA LYS A 87 21.80 -2.36 6.25
C LYS A 87 20.55 -3.17 6.59
N ASN A 88 20.32 -3.36 7.88
CA ASN A 88 19.08 -3.96 8.36
C ASN A 88 17.90 -3.00 8.14
N HIS A 89 16.76 -3.57 7.81
CA HIS A 89 15.53 -2.83 7.56
C HIS A 89 14.30 -3.69 7.88
N LEU A 90 13.15 -3.05 7.92
CA LEU A 90 11.87 -3.74 8.07
C LEU A 90 11.66 -4.74 6.92
N ARG A 91 10.90 -5.82 7.20
CA ARG A 91 10.33 -6.63 6.14
C ARG A 91 9.58 -5.70 5.18
N ASP A 92 9.70 -5.94 3.89
CA ASP A 92 9.01 -5.21 2.80
C ASP A 92 9.41 -3.73 2.63
N ASP A 93 10.51 -3.28 3.25
CA ASP A 93 11.03 -1.93 2.97
C ASP A 93 11.67 -1.85 1.57
N GLU A 94 10.84 -1.55 0.56
CA GLU A 94 11.34 -1.31 -0.80
C GLU A 94 12.37 -0.17 -0.91
N ARG A 95 12.29 0.80 0.01
CA ARG A 95 13.15 1.99 0.01
C ARG A 95 14.45 1.79 0.76
N SER A 96 14.69 0.59 1.24
CA SER A 96 15.96 0.22 1.87
C SER A 96 17.14 0.54 0.95
N VAL A 97 18.20 1.06 1.52
CA VAL A 97 19.46 1.34 0.83
C VAL A 97 20.42 0.15 0.86
N SER A 98 20.02 -1.01 1.34
CA SER A 98 20.80 -2.25 1.32
C SER A 98 20.83 -2.87 -0.08
N ASP A 99 21.95 -3.47 -0.46
CA ASP A 99 22.01 -4.32 -1.65
C ASP A 99 21.07 -5.49 -1.49
N LYS A 100 20.40 -5.92 -2.56
CA LYS A 100 19.42 -6.99 -2.48
C LYS A 100 19.37 -7.81 -3.76
N THR A 101 19.08 -9.09 -3.59
CA THR A 101 18.65 -10.02 -4.64
C THR A 101 17.16 -10.24 -4.57
N GLY A 102 16.57 -10.60 -5.68
CA GLY A 102 15.16 -10.91 -5.75
C GLY A 102 14.86 -12.03 -6.74
N ILE A 103 13.85 -12.78 -6.38
CA ILE A 103 13.30 -13.89 -7.15
C ILE A 103 11.84 -13.53 -7.43
N ALA A 104 11.40 -13.65 -8.66
CA ALA A 104 9.99 -13.56 -9.00
C ALA A 104 9.54 -14.86 -9.67
N ILE A 105 8.48 -15.46 -9.17
CA ILE A 105 7.96 -16.75 -9.63
C ILE A 105 6.49 -16.60 -10.01
N ASP A 106 6.19 -16.88 -11.27
CA ASP A 106 4.83 -17.14 -11.76
C ASP A 106 4.65 -18.66 -11.77
N PHE A 107 4.03 -19.21 -10.73
CA PHE A 107 3.85 -20.66 -10.57
C PHE A 107 2.90 -21.29 -11.58
N ASP A 108 2.10 -20.49 -12.27
CA ASP A 108 1.20 -20.96 -13.33
C ASP A 108 1.79 -20.76 -14.74
N GLY A 109 2.89 -19.99 -14.87
CA GLY A 109 3.56 -19.69 -16.13
C GLY A 109 2.68 -19.01 -17.17
N ASP A 110 1.66 -18.28 -16.70
CA ASP A 110 0.65 -17.65 -17.58
C ASP A 110 0.74 -16.12 -17.65
N GLY A 111 1.67 -15.50 -16.90
CA GLY A 111 1.90 -14.07 -16.88
C GLY A 111 0.73 -13.25 -16.28
N VAL A 112 -0.09 -13.84 -15.43
CA VAL A 112 -1.24 -13.17 -14.78
C VAL A 112 -0.90 -12.68 -13.40
N SER A 113 -0.15 -13.49 -12.63
CA SER A 113 0.28 -13.16 -11.29
C SER A 113 1.61 -13.82 -10.96
N ALA A 114 2.41 -13.18 -10.14
CA ALA A 114 3.65 -13.75 -9.63
C ALA A 114 3.83 -13.41 -8.15
N TYR A 115 4.78 -14.09 -7.54
CA TYR A 115 5.22 -13.86 -6.17
C TYR A 115 6.68 -13.43 -6.21
N GLN A 116 7.01 -12.37 -5.48
CA GLN A 116 8.37 -11.85 -5.38
C GLN A 116 8.92 -12.09 -3.98
N PHE A 117 10.20 -12.44 -3.90
CA PHE A 117 10.94 -12.69 -2.68
C PHE A 117 12.25 -11.92 -2.75
N PHE A 118 12.58 -11.17 -1.71
CA PHE A 118 13.75 -10.30 -1.65
C PHE A 118 14.63 -10.66 -0.46
N VAL A 119 15.91 -10.73 -0.69
CA VAL A 119 16.90 -10.89 0.38
C VAL A 119 17.94 -9.78 0.26
N SER A 120 18.12 -9.02 1.33
CA SER A 120 19.18 -8.03 1.41
C SER A 120 20.50 -8.64 1.84
N SER A 121 21.61 -8.02 1.50
CA SER A 121 22.96 -8.40 1.98
C SER A 121 23.08 -8.44 3.51
N SER A 122 22.17 -7.78 4.24
CA SER A 122 22.06 -7.83 5.70
C SER A 122 21.23 -9.00 6.25
N GLY A 123 20.63 -9.83 5.38
CA GLY A 123 19.68 -10.88 5.76
C GLY A 123 18.25 -10.39 5.99
N SER A 124 17.97 -9.09 5.86
CA SER A 124 16.58 -8.60 5.90
C SER A 124 15.82 -9.05 4.67
N ILE A 125 14.56 -9.45 4.86
CA ILE A 125 13.72 -10.04 3.81
C ILE A 125 12.53 -9.16 3.46
N GLY A 126 11.92 -9.43 2.33
CA GLY A 126 10.62 -8.90 1.92
C GLY A 126 9.99 -9.77 0.86
N ASP A 127 8.67 -9.70 0.76
CA ASP A 127 7.92 -10.43 -0.24
C ASP A 127 6.71 -9.62 -0.73
N ALA A 128 6.20 -9.98 -1.89
CA ALA A 128 5.06 -9.31 -2.49
C ALA A 128 4.35 -10.22 -3.49
N THR A 129 3.07 -10.01 -3.69
CA THR A 129 2.39 -10.49 -4.89
C THR A 129 2.44 -9.44 -5.99
N VAL A 130 2.50 -9.89 -7.26
CA VAL A 130 2.49 -9.03 -8.44
C VAL A 130 1.34 -9.42 -9.34
N VAL A 131 0.56 -8.44 -9.77
CA VAL A 131 -0.52 -8.60 -10.76
C VAL A 131 -0.47 -7.47 -11.78
N ASN A 132 -1.24 -7.60 -12.86
CA ASN A 132 -1.36 -6.52 -13.85
C ASN A 132 0.00 -6.00 -14.35
N GLU A 133 0.96 -6.89 -14.62
CA GLU A 133 2.35 -6.65 -14.98
C GLU A 133 3.22 -6.16 -13.82
N THR A 134 2.87 -5.08 -13.15
CA THR A 134 3.79 -4.37 -12.25
C THR A 134 3.15 -3.93 -10.94
N GLU A 135 1.89 -4.23 -10.73
CA GLU A 135 1.21 -3.86 -9.50
C GLU A 135 1.61 -4.81 -8.37
N ARG A 136 2.38 -4.31 -7.42
CA ARG A 136 2.90 -5.07 -6.28
C ARG A 136 2.06 -4.81 -5.03
N ASN A 137 1.81 -5.87 -4.27
CA ASN A 137 1.21 -5.81 -2.95
C ASN A 137 2.18 -6.40 -1.91
N PHE A 138 2.74 -5.55 -1.07
CA PHE A 138 3.67 -5.88 0.01
C PHE A 138 2.97 -6.16 1.35
N ASP A 139 1.64 -6.13 1.40
CA ASP A 139 0.90 -6.52 2.60
C ASP A 139 0.77 -8.07 2.71
N TRP A 140 1.27 -8.80 1.71
CA TRP A 140 1.31 -10.27 1.69
C TRP A 140 2.62 -10.77 2.27
N ASP A 141 2.54 -11.61 3.30
CA ASP A 141 3.67 -12.23 3.99
C ASP A 141 3.65 -13.75 3.80
N ALA A 142 4.75 -14.34 3.33
CA ALA A 142 4.89 -15.76 3.13
C ALA A 142 5.84 -16.43 4.13
N ASN A 143 5.68 -17.76 4.26
CA ASN A 143 6.61 -18.59 5.02
C ASN A 143 7.68 -19.16 4.07
N TRP A 144 8.88 -18.63 4.14
CA TRP A 144 10.06 -19.05 3.39
C TRP A 144 11.33 -18.75 4.19
N ASN A 145 12.46 -19.32 3.80
CA ASN A 145 13.70 -19.18 4.52
C ASN A 145 14.80 -18.60 3.63
N SER A 146 15.69 -17.83 4.25
CA SER A 146 16.90 -17.35 3.58
C SER A 146 18.04 -17.12 4.57
N ALA A 147 19.25 -17.16 4.06
CA ALA A 147 20.46 -16.76 4.77
C ALA A 147 21.41 -16.03 3.83
N THR A 148 22.31 -15.23 4.40
CA THR A 148 23.30 -14.47 3.64
C THR A 148 24.66 -14.53 4.31
N SER A 149 25.72 -14.55 3.51
CA SER A 149 27.11 -14.39 3.96
C SER A 149 27.88 -13.42 3.07
N ILE A 150 28.98 -12.88 3.59
CA ILE A 150 29.83 -11.90 2.86
C ILE A 150 31.27 -12.33 2.99
N GLU A 151 31.96 -12.44 1.85
CA GLU A 151 33.37 -12.76 1.75
C GLU A 151 34.04 -11.78 0.79
N GLU A 152 34.90 -10.90 1.33
CA GLU A 152 35.64 -9.90 0.55
C GLU A 152 34.75 -9.13 -0.48
N ASP A 153 34.95 -9.41 -1.77
CA ASP A 153 34.25 -8.78 -2.88
C ASP A 153 33.05 -9.60 -3.40
N VAL A 154 32.53 -10.54 -2.60
CA VAL A 154 31.39 -11.37 -2.92
C VAL A 154 30.44 -11.44 -1.73
N TRP A 155 29.17 -11.35 -1.98
CA TRP A 155 28.17 -11.74 -1.00
C TRP A 155 27.23 -12.79 -1.58
N TYR A 156 26.82 -13.70 -0.72
CA TYR A 156 25.98 -14.84 -1.08
C TYR A 156 24.59 -14.66 -0.48
N SER A 157 23.57 -15.14 -1.17
CA SER A 157 22.26 -15.37 -0.57
C SER A 157 21.76 -16.73 -0.98
N GLU A 158 21.22 -17.42 -0.01
CA GLU A 158 20.62 -18.74 -0.13
C GLU A 158 19.17 -18.65 0.27
N VAL A 159 18.27 -19.16 -0.56
CA VAL A 159 16.83 -18.98 -0.43
C VAL A 159 16.12 -20.30 -0.66
N PHE A 160 15.22 -20.68 0.26
CA PHE A 160 14.31 -21.80 0.13
C PHE A 160 12.87 -21.32 0.05
N ILE A 161 12.19 -21.70 -1.02
CA ILE A 161 10.77 -21.38 -1.26
C ILE A 161 9.99 -22.71 -1.35
N PRO A 162 9.17 -23.04 -0.34
CA PRO A 162 8.40 -24.28 -0.34
C PRO A 162 7.30 -24.26 -1.40
N TRP A 163 6.95 -25.42 -1.96
CA TRP A 163 5.82 -25.54 -2.91
C TRP A 163 4.48 -25.12 -2.31
N SER A 164 4.39 -25.11 -0.99
CA SER A 164 3.19 -24.64 -0.28
C SER A 164 3.07 -23.11 -0.21
N VAL A 165 4.06 -22.33 -0.64
CA VAL A 165 4.08 -20.88 -0.52
C VAL A 165 2.94 -20.20 -1.28
N ALA A 166 2.54 -20.74 -2.42
CA ALA A 166 1.53 -20.16 -3.32
C ALA A 166 0.51 -21.17 -3.81
N SER A 167 -0.67 -20.69 -4.16
CA SER A 167 -1.67 -21.51 -4.87
C SER A 167 -1.35 -21.55 -6.37
N MET A 168 -1.45 -22.72 -6.99
CA MET A 168 -1.14 -22.98 -8.40
C MET A 168 -2.20 -23.87 -9.02
N LYS A 169 -2.41 -23.73 -10.34
CA LYS A 169 -3.33 -24.59 -11.10
C LYS A 169 -2.89 -26.05 -11.05
N ASN A 170 -3.84 -26.96 -10.96
CA ASN A 170 -3.56 -28.37 -11.15
C ASN A 170 -3.28 -28.64 -12.63
N VAL A 171 -2.11 -29.17 -12.93
CA VAL A 171 -1.72 -29.60 -14.29
C VAL A 171 -1.42 -31.09 -14.30
N SER A 172 -1.63 -31.73 -15.44
CA SER A 172 -1.30 -33.15 -15.63
C SER A 172 0.16 -33.31 -16.04
N GLY A 173 0.83 -34.38 -15.56
CA GLY A 173 2.22 -34.69 -15.89
C GLY A 173 3.17 -34.53 -14.71
N GLU A 174 4.43 -34.92 -14.90
CA GLU A 174 5.48 -34.90 -13.87
C GLU A 174 6.12 -33.54 -13.72
N THR A 175 5.96 -32.67 -14.73
CA THR A 175 6.49 -31.30 -14.74
C THR A 175 5.41 -30.28 -15.04
N ARG A 176 5.65 -29.06 -14.59
CA ARG A 176 4.84 -27.86 -14.85
C ARG A 176 5.69 -26.72 -15.36
N LYS A 177 5.15 -25.89 -16.21
CA LYS A 177 5.79 -24.65 -16.61
C LYS A 177 5.58 -23.59 -15.54
N VAL A 178 6.66 -22.95 -15.12
CA VAL A 178 6.66 -21.77 -14.26
C VAL A 178 7.42 -20.64 -14.96
N GLY A 179 7.05 -19.40 -14.68
CA GLY A 179 7.81 -18.25 -15.11
C GLY A 179 8.79 -17.81 -14.03
N LEU A 180 10.06 -17.59 -14.37
CA LEU A 180 11.08 -17.13 -13.45
C LEU A 180 11.71 -15.81 -13.91
N ALA A 181 12.00 -14.93 -12.95
CA ALA A 181 12.85 -13.78 -13.16
C ALA A 181 13.70 -13.54 -11.92
N PHE A 182 14.99 -13.28 -12.13
CA PHE A 182 15.92 -12.93 -11.07
C PHE A 182 16.40 -11.51 -11.27
N TYR A 183 16.60 -10.81 -10.16
CA TYR A 183 17.14 -9.47 -10.21
C TYR A 183 18.02 -9.17 -9.02
N ARG A 184 18.91 -8.19 -9.19
CA ARG A 184 19.81 -7.69 -8.17
C ARG A 184 19.82 -6.18 -8.21
N MET A 185 19.77 -5.54 -7.04
CA MET A 185 19.97 -4.10 -6.86
C MET A 185 21.30 -3.85 -6.19
N ILE A 186 22.15 -3.10 -6.84
CA ILE A 186 23.48 -2.70 -6.37
C ILE A 186 23.37 -1.23 -5.97
N MET A 187 23.07 -1.01 -4.70
CA MET A 187 22.67 0.30 -4.21
C MET A 187 23.81 1.32 -4.28
N GLY A 188 25.05 0.90 -3.98
CA GLY A 188 26.20 1.77 -4.06
C GLY A 188 26.52 2.28 -5.45
N LEU A 189 26.14 1.53 -6.48
CA LEU A 189 26.27 1.94 -7.88
C LEU A 189 24.97 2.53 -8.45
N GLY A 190 23.87 2.45 -7.69
CA GLY A 190 22.53 2.83 -8.19
C GLY A 190 22.13 2.02 -9.41
N GLN A 191 22.51 0.75 -9.49
CA GLN A 191 22.28 -0.14 -10.62
C GLN A 191 21.37 -1.28 -10.24
N GLY A 192 20.44 -1.62 -11.14
CA GLY A 192 19.63 -2.83 -11.06
C GLY A 192 19.82 -3.69 -12.28
N VAL A 193 20.00 -4.99 -12.08
CA VAL A 193 20.16 -5.97 -13.15
C VAL A 193 19.13 -7.07 -13.02
N SER A 194 18.71 -7.68 -14.13
CA SER A 194 17.73 -8.78 -14.17
C SER A 194 18.08 -9.78 -15.27
N THR A 195 17.71 -11.03 -15.09
CA THR A 195 17.83 -12.07 -16.14
C THR A 195 16.89 -11.81 -17.32
N ILE A 196 15.79 -11.10 -17.08
CA ILE A 196 14.80 -10.74 -18.10
C ILE A 196 14.96 -9.29 -18.55
N GLN A 197 14.51 -8.97 -19.75
CA GLN A 197 14.45 -7.60 -20.26
C GLN A 197 13.18 -6.88 -19.83
N GLY A 198 12.81 -7.02 -18.56
CA GLY A 198 11.66 -6.44 -17.90
C GLY A 198 11.98 -6.01 -16.49
N SER A 199 11.12 -5.22 -15.88
CA SER A 199 11.34 -4.71 -14.53
C SER A 199 10.01 -4.38 -13.85
N PRO A 200 9.84 -4.66 -12.55
CA PRO A 200 8.66 -4.25 -11.80
C PRO A 200 8.49 -2.71 -11.71
N PHE A 201 9.49 -1.95 -12.13
CA PHE A 201 9.45 -0.49 -12.21
C PHE A 201 9.11 0.03 -13.62
N GLN A 202 8.82 -0.86 -14.55
CA GLN A 202 8.45 -0.56 -15.93
C GLN A 202 7.08 -1.18 -16.24
N ASN A 203 6.53 -0.90 -17.43
CA ASN A 203 5.18 -1.39 -17.77
C ASN A 203 5.16 -2.86 -18.26
N ILE A 204 6.32 -3.49 -18.42
CA ILE A 204 6.47 -4.88 -18.89
C ILE A 204 7.31 -5.62 -17.84
N PHE A 205 6.74 -6.65 -17.24
CA PHE A 205 7.42 -7.47 -16.24
C PHE A 205 6.96 -8.94 -16.31
N LEU A 206 5.71 -9.26 -15.90
CA LEU A 206 5.22 -10.65 -15.83
C LEU A 206 5.26 -11.36 -17.18
N SER A 207 4.95 -10.63 -18.24
CA SER A 207 4.81 -11.18 -19.60
C SER A 207 6.14 -11.59 -20.26
N VAL A 208 7.27 -11.25 -19.64
CA VAL A 208 8.62 -11.52 -20.17
C VAL A 208 9.43 -12.43 -19.25
N PHE A 209 8.79 -13.14 -18.32
CA PHE A 209 9.46 -14.12 -17.46
C PHE A 209 10.00 -15.28 -18.32
N ASP A 210 11.18 -15.78 -17.93
CA ASP A 210 11.79 -16.95 -18.55
C ASP A 210 11.02 -18.22 -18.15
N GLU A 211 10.73 -19.08 -19.13
CA GLU A 211 10.10 -20.36 -18.86
C GLU A 211 11.08 -21.34 -18.18
N TYR A 212 10.60 -21.97 -17.11
CA TYR A 212 11.30 -23.03 -16.41
C TYR A 212 10.35 -24.24 -16.23
N ASN A 213 10.83 -25.44 -16.51
CA ASN A 213 10.08 -26.66 -16.27
C ASN A 213 10.40 -27.18 -14.86
N ALA A 214 9.51 -26.91 -13.93
CA ALA A 214 9.62 -27.35 -12.55
C ALA A 214 8.89 -28.70 -12.32
N LYS A 215 9.20 -29.38 -11.22
CA LYS A 215 8.45 -30.56 -10.78
C LYS A 215 6.99 -30.18 -10.51
N ASN A 216 6.08 -31.05 -10.90
CA ASN A 216 4.66 -30.89 -10.63
C ASN A 216 4.29 -31.64 -9.35
N LEU A 217 4.37 -30.95 -8.23
CA LEU A 217 4.14 -31.50 -6.90
C LEU A 217 2.86 -30.94 -6.30
N ASN A 218 2.08 -31.81 -5.67
CA ASN A 218 0.90 -31.40 -4.93
C ASN A 218 1.28 -31.23 -3.46
N SER A 219 1.04 -30.06 -2.91
CA SER A 219 1.33 -29.74 -1.51
C SER A 219 0.04 -29.49 -0.74
N SER A 220 -0.05 -30.03 0.47
CA SER A 220 -1.11 -29.73 1.44
C SER A 220 -0.46 -29.28 2.73
N GLU A 221 -0.95 -28.18 3.30
CA GLU A 221 -0.39 -27.58 4.51
C GLU A 221 -1.49 -26.93 5.33
N VAL A 222 -1.41 -27.07 6.65
CA VAL A 222 -2.28 -26.34 7.59
C VAL A 222 -1.39 -25.55 8.53
N ASN A 223 -1.57 -24.25 8.56
CA ASN A 223 -0.95 -23.36 9.53
C ASN A 223 -2.02 -22.79 10.46
N TYR A 224 -1.80 -22.94 11.75
CA TYR A 224 -2.69 -22.46 12.80
C TYR A 224 -1.99 -21.40 13.64
N TYR A 225 -2.62 -20.22 13.76
CA TYR A 225 -2.06 -19.06 14.46
C TYR A 225 -3.00 -18.60 15.59
N PRO A 226 -2.95 -19.24 16.77
CA PRO A 226 -3.62 -18.66 17.94
C PRO A 226 -2.93 -17.38 18.38
N PHE A 227 -3.70 -16.45 18.88
CA PHE A 227 -3.15 -15.24 19.48
C PHE A 227 -3.89 -14.86 20.76
N ILE A 228 -3.19 -14.13 21.59
CA ILE A 228 -3.74 -13.44 22.76
C ILE A 228 -3.19 -12.02 22.78
N SER A 229 -4.05 -11.06 23.07
CA SER A 229 -3.65 -9.67 23.30
C SER A 229 -4.24 -9.15 24.60
N VAL A 230 -3.48 -8.27 25.22
CA VAL A 230 -3.90 -7.49 26.39
C VAL A 230 -3.65 -6.04 26.05
N ASN A 231 -4.68 -5.23 26.12
CA ASN A 231 -4.64 -3.78 25.87
C ASN A 231 -5.13 -3.07 27.13
N GLU A 232 -4.32 -2.16 27.65
CA GLU A 232 -4.67 -1.24 28.73
C GLU A 232 -4.85 0.17 28.14
N ASP A 233 -6.07 0.69 28.22
CA ASP A 233 -6.38 2.09 27.98
C ASP A 233 -5.97 2.88 29.23
N LEU A 234 -4.89 3.64 29.12
CA LEU A 234 -4.30 4.37 30.24
C LEU A 234 -5.09 5.65 30.61
N ILE A 235 -5.97 6.14 29.74
CA ILE A 235 -6.84 7.29 30.02
C ILE A 235 -8.03 6.86 30.85
N ASN A 236 -8.72 5.79 30.40
CA ASN A 236 -9.92 5.28 31.03
C ASN A 236 -9.64 4.23 32.11
N SER A 237 -8.38 3.79 32.26
CA SER A 237 -7.95 2.71 33.15
C SER A 237 -8.72 1.41 32.89
N GLU A 238 -8.94 1.08 31.63
CA GLU A 238 -9.70 -0.08 31.18
C GLU A 238 -8.75 -1.12 30.59
N LEU A 239 -8.83 -2.36 31.13
CA LEU A 239 -8.06 -3.51 30.63
C LEU A 239 -8.94 -4.38 29.74
N LYS A 240 -8.55 -4.53 28.48
CA LYS A 240 -9.21 -5.40 27.50
C LYS A 240 -8.31 -6.58 27.16
N THR A 241 -8.84 -7.79 27.29
CA THR A 241 -8.15 -9.01 26.87
C THR A 241 -8.92 -9.64 25.73
N LYS A 242 -8.21 -9.98 24.66
CA LYS A 242 -8.79 -10.62 23.48
C LYS A 242 -7.98 -11.84 23.09
N GLY A 243 -8.64 -12.93 22.73
CA GLY A 243 -8.03 -14.14 22.20
C GLY A 243 -8.79 -14.65 21.01
N GLY A 244 -8.07 -15.15 20.03
CA GLY A 244 -8.64 -15.67 18.80
C GLY A 244 -7.64 -16.55 18.05
N ALA A 245 -8.00 -16.92 16.83
CA ALA A 245 -7.18 -17.79 16.02
C ALA A 245 -7.37 -17.51 14.52
N GLU A 246 -6.29 -17.72 13.76
CA GLU A 246 -6.32 -17.74 12.30
C GLU A 246 -5.89 -19.13 11.83
N ILE A 247 -6.53 -19.65 10.81
CA ILE A 247 -6.25 -20.93 10.18
C ILE A 247 -6.05 -20.69 8.69
N PHE A 248 -4.91 -21.11 8.17
CA PHE A 248 -4.59 -21.09 6.75
C PHE A 248 -4.40 -22.53 6.29
N TRP A 249 -5.39 -23.06 5.59
CA TRP A 249 -5.41 -24.44 5.12
C TRP A 249 -5.30 -24.50 3.61
N LYS A 250 -4.13 -24.89 3.14
CA LYS A 250 -3.91 -25.27 1.76
C LYS A 250 -4.33 -26.74 1.60
N ILE A 251 -5.53 -26.97 1.05
CA ILE A 251 -6.13 -28.30 0.90
C ILE A 251 -5.34 -29.13 -0.10
N ASP A 252 -5.00 -28.52 -1.22
CA ASP A 252 -4.10 -29.00 -2.26
C ASP A 252 -3.41 -27.80 -2.95
N SER A 253 -2.59 -28.06 -3.96
CA SER A 253 -1.87 -26.98 -4.65
C SER A 253 -2.79 -25.91 -5.25
N SER A 254 -4.06 -26.23 -5.54
CA SER A 254 -5.00 -25.32 -6.19
C SER A 254 -6.02 -24.69 -5.25
N LYS A 255 -6.27 -25.28 -4.08
CA LYS A 255 -7.35 -24.89 -3.18
C LYS A 255 -6.84 -24.45 -1.82
N GLN A 256 -7.33 -23.32 -1.37
CA GLN A 256 -6.98 -22.77 -0.06
C GLN A 256 -8.25 -22.29 0.67
N LEU A 257 -8.34 -22.64 1.95
CA LEU A 257 -9.36 -22.16 2.87
C LEU A 257 -8.70 -21.43 4.03
N ASN A 258 -9.01 -20.18 4.21
CA ASN A 258 -8.55 -19.39 5.34
C ASN A 258 -9.73 -19.00 6.23
N MET A 259 -9.53 -19.06 7.53
CA MET A 259 -10.53 -18.71 8.54
C MET A 259 -9.89 -17.87 9.63
N THR A 260 -10.66 -16.94 10.16
CA THR A 260 -10.28 -16.23 11.40
C THR A 260 -11.49 -16.17 12.34
N LEU A 261 -11.22 -16.36 13.63
CA LEU A 261 -12.20 -16.32 14.69
C LEU A 261 -11.79 -15.26 15.69
N ASN A 262 -12.71 -14.36 16.01
CA ASN A 262 -12.51 -13.25 16.95
C ASN A 262 -11.19 -12.51 16.71
N PRO A 263 -10.89 -12.09 15.45
CA PRO A 263 -9.59 -11.50 15.12
C PRO A 263 -9.33 -10.25 15.94
N ASP A 264 -8.08 -10.11 16.41
CA ASP A 264 -7.63 -8.88 17.04
C ASP A 264 -7.02 -7.97 15.98
N PHE A 265 -7.74 -6.93 15.63
CA PHE A 265 -7.28 -5.87 14.74
C PHE A 265 -6.74 -4.66 15.50
N GLY A 266 -6.40 -4.83 16.78
CA GLY A 266 -5.72 -3.82 17.58
C GLY A 266 -4.53 -3.25 16.77
N GLN A 267 -4.40 -1.93 16.76
CA GLN A 267 -3.42 -1.21 15.96
C GLN A 267 -1.99 -1.51 16.43
N ILE A 268 -1.39 -2.58 15.90
CA ILE A 268 0.03 -2.85 16.10
C ILE A 268 0.89 -1.80 15.38
N GLU A 269 0.39 -1.25 14.29
CA GLU A 269 1.01 -0.15 13.55
C GLU A 269 0.00 0.99 13.36
N SER A 270 0.33 2.18 13.89
CA SER A 270 -0.51 3.35 13.73
C SER A 270 -0.49 3.86 12.29
N ASP A 271 -1.67 4.17 11.75
CA ASP A 271 -1.78 4.88 10.47
C ASP A 271 -1.14 6.27 10.56
N GLU A 272 -0.78 6.84 9.41
CA GLU A 272 -0.31 8.23 9.37
C GLU A 272 -1.47 9.20 9.64
N VAL A 273 -1.21 10.18 10.49
CA VAL A 273 -2.15 11.26 10.78
C VAL A 273 -2.33 12.15 9.55
N VAL A 274 -3.57 12.31 9.10
CA VAL A 274 -3.93 13.18 7.98
C VAL A 274 -5.08 14.10 8.37
N VAL A 275 -4.80 15.41 8.43
CA VAL A 275 -5.85 16.43 8.59
C VAL A 275 -6.49 16.68 7.23
N ASN A 276 -7.70 16.14 7.04
CA ASN A 276 -8.44 16.18 5.79
C ASN A 276 -9.67 17.09 5.87
N PHE A 277 -9.69 18.15 5.08
CA PHE A 277 -10.82 19.07 4.91
C PHE A 277 -11.57 18.85 3.59
N SER A 278 -11.08 17.93 2.76
CA SER A 278 -11.73 17.66 1.47
C SER A 278 -12.97 16.78 1.63
N SER A 279 -13.80 16.73 0.60
CA SER A 279 -14.93 15.79 0.51
C SER A 279 -14.51 14.37 0.12
N VAL A 280 -13.20 14.12 0.00
CA VAL A 280 -12.65 12.81 -0.39
C VAL A 280 -12.13 12.08 0.83
N GLU A 281 -12.60 10.87 1.04
CA GLU A 281 -12.13 9.99 2.11
C GLU A 281 -10.64 9.63 1.91
N THR A 282 -9.88 9.57 3.00
CA THR A 282 -8.49 9.09 2.95
C THR A 282 -8.47 7.56 2.86
N PHE A 283 -7.78 7.03 1.87
CA PHE A 283 -7.59 5.58 1.72
C PHE A 283 -6.39 5.11 2.54
N TYR A 284 -6.58 4.02 3.28
CA TYR A 284 -5.52 3.27 3.97
C TYR A 284 -5.55 1.81 3.53
N SER A 285 -4.39 1.20 3.26
CA SER A 285 -4.29 -0.23 2.97
C SER A 285 -4.60 -1.08 4.21
N ASP A 286 -5.04 -2.31 3.99
CA ASP A 286 -5.32 -3.26 5.06
C ASP A 286 -4.09 -4.14 5.32
N LYS A 287 -3.51 -4.02 6.50
CA LYS A 287 -2.31 -4.75 6.92
C LYS A 287 -2.63 -5.99 7.75
N ARG A 288 -3.92 -6.35 7.88
CA ARG A 288 -4.34 -7.53 8.65
C ARG A 288 -4.02 -8.80 7.88
N PRO A 289 -3.24 -9.76 8.44
CA PRO A 289 -2.72 -10.91 7.69
C PRO A 289 -3.80 -11.73 6.98
N PHE A 290 -4.94 -11.97 7.64
CA PHE A 290 -6.06 -12.70 7.03
C PHE A 290 -6.56 -12.05 5.73
N PHE A 291 -6.65 -10.71 5.68
CA PHE A 291 -7.16 -10.01 4.50
C PHE A 291 -6.10 -9.76 3.44
N ALA A 292 -4.81 -9.73 3.80
CA ALA A 292 -3.70 -9.55 2.88
C ALA A 292 -3.41 -10.80 2.05
N GLU A 293 -3.58 -11.98 2.62
CA GLU A 293 -3.38 -13.28 1.96
C GLU A 293 -4.32 -13.44 0.75
N ASN A 294 -3.79 -13.89 -0.41
CA ASN A 294 -4.54 -14.07 -1.67
C ASN A 294 -5.42 -12.88 -2.12
N HIS A 295 -5.10 -11.68 -1.66
CA HIS A 295 -5.84 -10.47 -2.03
C HIS A 295 -5.82 -10.20 -3.54
N SER A 296 -4.77 -10.64 -4.23
CA SER A 296 -4.56 -10.44 -5.67
C SER A 296 -5.70 -10.95 -6.55
N LEU A 297 -6.40 -12.01 -6.15
CA LEU A 297 -7.56 -12.52 -6.88
C LEU A 297 -8.74 -11.53 -6.84
N PHE A 298 -8.94 -10.86 -5.71
CA PHE A 298 -10.04 -9.92 -5.49
C PHE A 298 -9.68 -8.45 -5.82
N ASP A 299 -8.43 -8.15 -6.18
CA ASP A 299 -7.97 -6.78 -6.42
C ASP A 299 -8.45 -6.23 -7.77
N VAL A 300 -9.69 -5.76 -7.81
CA VAL A 300 -10.28 -5.04 -8.93
C VAL A 300 -10.34 -3.56 -8.57
N LYS A 301 -9.51 -2.77 -9.25
CA LYS A 301 -9.33 -1.35 -8.92
C LYS A 301 -9.12 -0.45 -10.14
N GLY A 302 -9.37 0.80 -9.94
CA GLY A 302 -8.95 1.92 -10.78
C GLY A 302 -8.23 2.96 -9.93
N MET A 303 -7.81 4.05 -10.55
CA MET A 303 -7.16 5.14 -9.82
C MET A 303 -8.06 5.78 -8.74
N MET A 304 -9.39 5.72 -8.93
CA MET A 304 -10.37 6.39 -8.07
C MET A 304 -11.26 5.42 -7.27
N PHE A 305 -11.11 4.12 -7.45
CA PHE A 305 -11.94 3.13 -6.79
C PHE A 305 -11.20 1.80 -6.57
N ARG A 306 -11.69 1.06 -5.59
CA ARG A 306 -11.44 -0.38 -5.36
C ARG A 306 -12.78 -1.04 -5.05
N ILE A 307 -13.09 -2.15 -5.71
CA ILE A 307 -14.36 -2.85 -5.49
C ILE A 307 -14.40 -3.50 -4.10
N ILE A 308 -13.26 -3.96 -3.60
CA ILE A 308 -13.11 -4.46 -2.24
C ILE A 308 -12.08 -3.63 -1.49
N ASN A 309 -12.47 -3.10 -0.34
CA ASN A 309 -11.64 -2.49 0.68
C ASN A 309 -11.97 -3.17 2.01
N THR A 310 -11.19 -4.17 2.37
CA THR A 310 -11.43 -5.00 3.55
C THR A 310 -11.41 -4.23 4.87
N ARG A 311 -10.85 -3.00 4.91
CA ARG A 311 -10.97 -2.10 6.08
C ARG A 311 -12.39 -1.66 6.40
N ARG A 312 -13.35 -1.85 5.49
CA ARG A 312 -14.78 -1.66 5.79
C ARG A 312 -15.29 -2.70 6.78
N ILE A 313 -14.73 -3.91 6.73
CA ILE A 313 -15.06 -5.01 7.65
C ILE A 313 -14.39 -4.73 9.01
N GLY A 314 -15.18 -4.60 10.06
CA GLY A 314 -14.74 -4.14 11.37
C GLY A 314 -14.53 -2.63 11.46
N GLY A 315 -14.97 -1.89 10.45
CA GLY A 315 -14.95 -0.42 10.45
C GLY A 315 -16.03 0.17 11.37
N ARG A 316 -16.25 1.48 11.23
CA ARG A 316 -17.27 2.18 12.02
C ARG A 316 -18.66 1.58 11.74
N PRO A 317 -19.40 1.19 12.80
CA PRO A 317 -20.76 0.68 12.65
C PRO A 317 -21.74 1.74 12.10
N ASP A 318 -22.84 1.29 11.55
CA ASP A 318 -23.96 2.13 11.15
C ASP A 318 -24.80 2.48 12.40
N TYR A 319 -25.15 3.76 12.53
CA TYR A 319 -25.97 4.27 13.64
C TYR A 319 -27.15 5.07 13.12
N ASP A 320 -28.32 4.76 13.65
CA ASP A 320 -29.49 5.62 13.58
C ASP A 320 -30.04 5.82 15.00
N CYS A 321 -29.47 6.81 15.69
CA CYS A 321 -29.80 7.05 17.09
C CYS A 321 -31.27 7.48 17.31
N SER A 322 -31.94 7.98 16.26
CA SER A 322 -33.38 8.33 16.33
C SER A 322 -34.31 7.12 16.58
N LYS A 323 -33.82 5.91 16.33
CA LYS A 323 -34.53 4.65 16.61
C LYS A 323 -34.56 4.26 18.09
N PHE A 324 -33.78 4.93 18.94
CA PHE A 324 -33.63 4.62 20.36
C PHE A 324 -34.28 5.67 21.25
N LEU A 325 -34.85 5.25 22.38
CA LEU A 325 -35.37 6.18 23.40
C LEU A 325 -34.26 7.00 24.07
N GLU A 326 -33.05 6.50 24.06
CA GLU A 326 -31.84 7.13 24.62
C GLU A 326 -30.99 7.77 23.52
N GLU A 327 -31.59 8.62 22.67
CA GLU A 327 -30.93 9.17 21.49
C GLU A 327 -29.62 9.92 21.82
N ASP A 328 -29.62 10.77 22.86
CA ASP A 328 -28.43 11.52 23.27
C ASP A 328 -27.31 10.58 23.71
N TYR A 329 -27.65 9.58 24.53
CA TYR A 329 -26.69 8.58 25.01
C TYR A 329 -26.12 7.74 23.84
N CYS A 330 -26.93 7.37 22.84
CA CYS A 330 -26.45 6.73 21.63
C CYS A 330 -25.45 7.63 20.88
N ASN A 331 -25.77 8.92 20.71
CA ASN A 331 -24.91 9.85 20.00
C ASN A 331 -23.55 10.07 20.68
N GLU A 332 -23.52 10.05 22.02
CA GLU A 332 -22.31 10.21 22.83
C GLU A 332 -21.45 8.94 22.88
N ASN A 333 -22.04 7.76 22.70
CA ASN A 333 -21.37 6.47 22.86
C ASN A 333 -21.15 5.71 21.54
N LYS A 334 -21.04 6.41 20.41
CA LYS A 334 -20.69 5.82 19.12
C LYS A 334 -19.26 5.32 19.10
N ILE A 335 -19.06 4.04 18.79
CA ILE A 335 -17.72 3.45 18.64
C ILE A 335 -17.13 3.72 17.25
N GLY A 336 -15.82 3.79 17.16
CA GLY A 336 -15.11 4.07 15.90
C GLY A 336 -14.81 2.83 15.05
N SER A 337 -14.93 1.63 15.64
CA SER A 337 -14.70 0.34 14.96
C SER A 337 -15.55 -0.74 15.61
N ASN A 338 -15.92 -1.77 14.85
CA ASN A 338 -16.68 -2.92 15.32
C ASN A 338 -15.79 -4.18 15.42
N ASP A 339 -16.13 -5.08 16.34
CA ASP A 339 -15.49 -6.38 16.42
C ASP A 339 -16.02 -7.31 15.32
N ILE A 340 -15.15 -8.19 14.82
CA ILE A 340 -15.51 -9.23 13.85
C ILE A 340 -15.60 -10.54 14.62
N ASP A 341 -16.71 -11.27 14.51
CA ASP A 341 -16.84 -12.58 15.12
C ASP A 341 -16.07 -13.64 14.33
N TYR A 342 -16.22 -13.64 13.01
CA TYR A 342 -15.48 -14.55 12.13
C TYR A 342 -15.35 -13.99 10.72
N ALA A 343 -14.34 -14.47 10.00
CA ALA A 343 -14.24 -14.31 8.56
C ALA A 343 -13.70 -15.60 7.92
N LEU A 344 -14.14 -15.85 6.70
CA LEU A 344 -13.80 -17.02 5.89
C LEU A 344 -13.43 -16.59 4.49
N ARG A 345 -12.38 -17.19 3.93
CA ARG A 345 -12.04 -17.03 2.51
C ARG A 345 -11.65 -18.37 1.91
N TYR A 346 -12.30 -18.71 0.80
CA TYR A 346 -11.97 -19.86 -0.03
C TYR A 346 -11.47 -19.37 -1.39
N THR A 347 -10.38 -19.93 -1.88
CA THR A 347 -9.85 -19.68 -3.22
C THR A 347 -9.51 -20.99 -3.91
N GLN A 348 -9.73 -21.04 -5.21
CA GLN A 348 -9.38 -22.16 -6.06
C GLN A 348 -8.82 -21.65 -7.39
N LYS A 349 -7.66 -22.17 -7.77
CA LYS A 349 -7.01 -21.94 -9.06
C LYS A 349 -7.45 -23.03 -10.07
N GLY A 350 -7.72 -22.62 -11.32
CA GLY A 350 -8.17 -23.55 -12.36
C GLY A 350 -8.23 -22.91 -13.74
N GLU A 351 -9.02 -23.48 -14.65
CA GLU A 351 -9.38 -22.79 -15.90
C GLU A 351 -10.17 -21.52 -15.62
N VAL A 352 -11.04 -21.59 -14.61
CA VAL A 352 -11.68 -20.45 -13.99
C VAL A 352 -11.19 -20.40 -12.54
N ASP A 353 -10.50 -19.34 -12.19
CA ASP A 353 -10.14 -19.06 -10.81
C ASP A 353 -11.40 -18.63 -10.05
N PHE A 354 -11.64 -19.25 -8.90
CA PHE A 354 -12.78 -18.99 -8.04
C PHE A 354 -12.33 -18.41 -6.70
N GLY A 355 -13.04 -17.43 -6.18
CA GLY A 355 -12.84 -16.87 -4.86
C GLY A 355 -14.15 -16.56 -4.17
N PHE A 356 -14.24 -16.88 -2.89
CA PHE A 356 -15.32 -16.48 -1.99
C PHE A 356 -14.74 -15.88 -0.72
N LEU A 357 -15.31 -14.76 -0.26
CA LEU A 357 -15.00 -14.13 1.02
C LEU A 357 -16.31 -13.87 1.75
N GLY A 358 -16.38 -14.24 3.03
CA GLY A 358 -17.46 -13.93 3.95
C GLY A 358 -16.91 -13.41 5.27
N ALA A 359 -17.58 -12.45 5.90
CA ALA A 359 -17.24 -11.95 7.23
C ALA A 359 -18.49 -11.45 7.96
N SER A 360 -18.51 -11.59 9.28
CA SER A 360 -19.61 -11.15 10.13
C SER A 360 -19.08 -10.31 11.29
N GLU A 361 -19.67 -9.15 11.48
CA GLU A 361 -19.40 -8.25 12.59
C GLU A 361 -20.31 -8.59 13.78
N ARG A 362 -19.83 -8.23 14.98
CA ARG A 362 -20.56 -8.41 16.23
C ARG A 362 -21.68 -7.38 16.37
N ASP A 363 -22.79 -7.80 16.95
CA ASP A 363 -23.83 -6.87 17.39
C ASP A 363 -23.36 -6.03 18.57
N GLU A 364 -23.61 -4.73 18.49
CA GLU A 364 -23.33 -3.76 19.54
C GLU A 364 -24.62 -3.15 20.11
N ARG A 365 -24.56 -2.47 21.24
CA ARG A 365 -25.74 -1.95 21.94
C ARG A 365 -26.67 -1.10 21.05
N PHE A 366 -26.10 -0.30 20.17
CA PHE A 366 -26.84 0.66 19.33
C PHE A 366 -26.65 0.43 17.82
N SER A 367 -26.10 -0.73 17.44
CA SER A 367 -25.87 -1.10 16.04
C SER A 367 -25.84 -2.62 15.90
N SER A 368 -26.54 -3.14 14.92
CA SER A 368 -26.37 -4.55 14.53
C SER A 368 -25.14 -4.71 13.64
N GLY A 369 -24.40 -5.80 13.85
CA GLY A 369 -23.27 -6.17 13.00
C GLY A 369 -23.68 -6.35 11.54
N ARG A 370 -22.76 -6.05 10.64
CA ARG A 370 -22.94 -6.23 9.19
C ARG A 370 -22.39 -7.57 8.75
N ASP A 371 -23.00 -8.14 7.73
CA ASP A 371 -22.49 -9.33 7.04
C ASP A 371 -21.96 -8.95 5.66
N PHE A 372 -20.75 -9.37 5.35
CA PHE A 372 -20.04 -9.06 4.10
C PHE A 372 -19.80 -10.33 3.29
N TYR A 373 -20.10 -10.27 2.01
CA TYR A 373 -19.87 -11.37 1.08
C TYR A 373 -19.25 -10.86 -0.21
N ALA A 374 -18.27 -11.62 -0.75
CA ALA A 374 -17.75 -11.36 -2.08
C ALA A 374 -17.54 -12.66 -2.84
N LEU A 375 -17.84 -12.63 -4.15
CA LEU A 375 -17.67 -13.73 -5.09
C LEU A 375 -16.83 -13.27 -6.27
N ARG A 376 -15.73 -13.96 -6.54
CA ARG A 376 -14.82 -13.69 -7.66
C ARG A 376 -14.75 -14.86 -8.62
N LEU A 377 -14.89 -14.59 -9.91
CA LEU A 377 -14.58 -15.51 -11.01
C LEU A 377 -13.60 -14.81 -11.95
N LYS A 378 -12.53 -15.49 -12.36
CA LYS A 378 -11.52 -14.94 -13.27
C LYS A 378 -10.99 -16.04 -14.19
N THR A 379 -10.82 -15.74 -15.46
CA THR A 379 -10.24 -16.69 -16.43
C THR A 379 -9.37 -15.96 -17.44
N LYS A 380 -8.47 -16.69 -18.07
CA LYS A 380 -7.60 -16.19 -19.15
C LYS A 380 -7.74 -17.08 -20.37
N ASN A 381 -7.92 -16.45 -21.54
CA ASN A 381 -7.97 -17.13 -22.83
C ASN A 381 -7.30 -16.27 -23.90
N HIS A 382 -6.29 -16.80 -24.60
CA HIS A 382 -5.61 -16.16 -25.75
C HIS A 382 -5.25 -14.67 -25.54
N GLY A 383 -4.56 -14.34 -24.44
CA GLY A 383 -4.12 -12.98 -24.12
C GLY A 383 -5.21 -12.06 -23.54
N LEU A 384 -6.46 -12.56 -23.41
CA LEU A 384 -7.56 -11.87 -22.76
C LEU A 384 -7.81 -12.50 -21.37
N THR A 385 -7.59 -11.74 -20.32
CA THR A 385 -8.03 -12.07 -18.95
C THR A 385 -9.34 -11.32 -18.71
N TYR A 386 -10.35 -12.00 -18.19
CA TYR A 386 -11.61 -11.35 -17.81
C TYR A 386 -12.19 -11.98 -16.55
N GLY A 387 -13.01 -11.21 -15.87
CA GLY A 387 -13.56 -11.67 -14.61
C GLY A 387 -14.83 -10.95 -14.18
N TYR A 388 -15.47 -11.55 -13.18
CA TYR A 388 -16.60 -11.02 -12.46
C TYR A 388 -16.28 -10.94 -10.97
N LEU A 389 -16.60 -9.83 -10.33
CA LEU A 389 -16.54 -9.64 -8.88
C LEU A 389 -17.86 -9.06 -8.40
N GLY A 390 -18.60 -9.84 -7.63
CA GLY A 390 -19.81 -9.39 -6.93
C GLY A 390 -19.52 -9.19 -5.44
N THR A 391 -20.05 -8.12 -4.84
CA THR A 391 -20.02 -7.91 -3.39
C THR A 391 -21.44 -7.67 -2.88
N TYR A 392 -21.74 -8.21 -1.72
CA TYR A 392 -23.03 -8.02 -1.04
C TYR A 392 -22.77 -7.72 0.43
N VAL A 393 -23.35 -6.62 0.93
CA VAL A 393 -23.30 -6.23 2.33
C VAL A 393 -24.70 -6.17 2.86
N LYS A 394 -24.96 -6.99 3.88
CA LYS A 394 -26.22 -6.96 4.62
C LYS A 394 -26.08 -6.02 5.80
N LYS A 395 -26.97 -5.04 5.90
CA LYS A 395 -27.01 -4.01 6.95
C LYS A 395 -28.30 -4.13 7.75
N PRO A 396 -28.42 -5.08 8.70
CA PRO A 396 -29.69 -5.39 9.37
C PRO A 396 -30.28 -4.20 10.13
N PHE A 397 -29.41 -3.33 10.65
CA PHE A 397 -29.83 -2.17 11.43
C PHE A 397 -30.53 -1.10 10.59
N LEU A 398 -30.08 -0.90 9.36
CA LEU A 398 -30.66 0.09 8.43
C LEU A 398 -31.80 -0.50 7.58
N ASP A 399 -31.92 -1.84 7.53
CA ASP A 399 -32.78 -2.59 6.60
C ASP A 399 -32.47 -2.25 5.14
N ASP A 400 -31.23 -1.87 4.88
CA ASP A 400 -30.68 -1.50 3.59
C ASP A 400 -29.52 -2.43 3.23
N ASN A 401 -29.57 -3.05 2.06
CA ASN A 401 -28.54 -3.97 1.59
C ASN A 401 -27.84 -3.37 0.38
N ALA A 402 -26.53 -3.55 0.30
CA ALA A 402 -25.73 -3.05 -0.80
C ALA A 402 -25.24 -4.20 -1.69
N LEU A 403 -25.57 -4.17 -2.97
CA LEU A 403 -25.08 -5.10 -3.98
C LEU A 403 -24.25 -4.34 -5.02
N VAL A 404 -23.02 -4.82 -5.26
CA VAL A 404 -22.18 -4.30 -6.34
C VAL A 404 -21.77 -5.44 -7.26
N ASN A 405 -21.99 -5.27 -8.56
CA ASN A 405 -21.56 -6.16 -9.62
C ASN A 405 -20.44 -5.46 -10.43
N SER A 406 -19.36 -6.16 -10.69
CA SER A 406 -18.21 -5.63 -11.45
C SER A 406 -17.71 -6.67 -12.46
N PHE A 407 -17.50 -6.24 -13.69
CA PHE A 407 -16.88 -7.02 -14.77
C PHE A 407 -15.60 -6.34 -15.20
N ASP A 408 -14.49 -7.05 -15.19
CA ASP A 408 -13.19 -6.54 -15.57
C ASP A 408 -12.56 -7.35 -16.72
N PHE A 409 -11.73 -6.69 -17.51
CA PHE A 409 -10.91 -7.33 -18.53
C PHE A 409 -9.53 -6.70 -18.66
N ASP A 410 -8.59 -7.51 -19.12
CA ASP A 410 -7.23 -7.14 -19.49
C ASP A 410 -6.87 -7.89 -20.76
N TYR A 411 -6.71 -7.15 -21.86
CA TYR A 411 -6.43 -7.71 -23.16
C TYR A 411 -5.09 -7.22 -23.70
N ARG A 412 -4.18 -8.14 -23.87
CA ARG A 412 -2.90 -7.91 -24.53
C ARG A 412 -3.03 -8.22 -26.01
N ALA A 413 -3.19 -7.17 -26.81
CA ALA A 413 -3.33 -7.28 -28.27
C ALA A 413 -2.00 -7.61 -28.95
N SER A 414 -0.88 -7.14 -28.38
CA SER A 414 0.50 -7.46 -28.80
C SER A 414 1.45 -7.29 -27.61
N SER A 415 2.74 -7.55 -27.83
CA SER A 415 3.79 -7.24 -26.83
C SER A 415 3.83 -5.74 -26.45
N GLU A 416 3.37 -4.88 -27.34
CA GLU A 416 3.42 -3.42 -27.20
C GLU A 416 2.11 -2.80 -26.77
N LEU A 417 0.95 -3.44 -27.02
CA LEU A 417 -0.37 -2.84 -26.87
C LEU A 417 -1.27 -3.65 -25.96
N ARG A 418 -1.74 -3.01 -24.89
CA ARG A 418 -2.61 -3.57 -23.86
C ARG A 418 -3.85 -2.70 -23.67
N PHE A 419 -5.01 -3.33 -23.51
CA PHE A 419 -6.27 -2.68 -23.15
C PHE A 419 -6.78 -3.21 -21.81
N THR A 420 -7.30 -2.33 -20.98
CA THR A 420 -7.93 -2.71 -19.70
C THR A 420 -9.29 -2.05 -19.57
N GLY A 421 -10.20 -2.73 -18.89
CA GLY A 421 -11.51 -2.15 -18.61
C GLY A 421 -12.16 -2.73 -17.38
N ASN A 422 -13.11 -1.97 -16.85
CA ASN A 422 -13.98 -2.37 -15.76
C ASN A 422 -15.35 -1.70 -15.95
N PHE A 423 -16.41 -2.50 -15.88
CA PHE A 423 -17.78 -2.03 -15.78
C PHE A 423 -18.31 -2.41 -14.39
N MET A 424 -18.99 -1.49 -13.72
CA MET A 424 -19.57 -1.73 -12.40
C MET A 424 -20.99 -1.19 -12.30
N GLN A 425 -21.79 -1.85 -11.46
CA GLN A 425 -23.14 -1.47 -11.12
C GLN A 425 -23.29 -1.59 -9.59
N SER A 426 -23.81 -0.57 -8.96
CA SER A 426 -24.29 -0.63 -7.57
C SER A 426 -25.81 -0.62 -7.53
N ASP A 427 -26.38 -1.40 -6.63
CA ASP A 427 -27.81 -1.45 -6.31
C ASP A 427 -27.97 -1.21 -4.81
N LEU A 428 -28.49 -0.06 -4.47
CA LEU A 428 -28.73 0.42 -3.11
C LEU A 428 -30.16 0.99 -3.01
N GLU A 429 -30.61 1.30 -1.80
CA GLU A 429 -31.94 1.91 -1.58
C GLU A 429 -32.14 3.19 -2.42
N GLU A 430 -31.08 3.97 -2.61
CA GLU A 430 -31.11 5.19 -3.44
C GLU A 430 -31.25 4.91 -4.95
N GLY A 431 -31.15 3.65 -5.39
CA GLY A 431 -31.31 3.17 -6.75
C GLY A 431 -30.05 2.69 -7.42
N LEU A 432 -30.16 2.40 -8.71
CA LEU A 432 -29.07 1.86 -9.52
C LEU A 432 -28.06 2.94 -9.90
N GLY A 433 -26.78 2.63 -9.71
CA GLY A 433 -25.64 3.43 -10.16
C GLY A 433 -24.72 2.64 -11.09
N TYR A 434 -24.10 3.31 -12.06
CA TYR A 434 -23.24 2.68 -13.06
C TYR A 434 -21.86 3.33 -13.14
N GLY A 435 -20.85 2.51 -13.39
CA GLY A 435 -19.48 2.96 -13.61
C GLY A 435 -18.79 2.24 -14.74
N LEU A 436 -17.94 2.97 -15.47
CA LEU A 436 -17.09 2.44 -16.53
C LEU A 436 -15.68 3.01 -16.40
N LYS A 437 -14.69 2.14 -16.50
CA LYS A 437 -13.30 2.50 -16.75
C LYS A 437 -12.83 1.74 -17.99
N THR A 438 -12.18 2.41 -18.93
CA THR A 438 -11.46 1.74 -20.02
C THR A 438 -10.18 2.51 -20.31
N GLY A 439 -9.13 1.82 -20.74
CA GLY A 439 -7.86 2.45 -21.04
C GLY A 439 -6.96 1.56 -21.89
N PHE A 440 -5.88 2.15 -22.37
CA PHE A 440 -4.83 1.45 -23.10
C PHE A 440 -3.45 1.87 -22.60
N GLY A 441 -2.47 0.98 -22.81
CA GLY A 441 -1.03 1.23 -22.70
C GLY A 441 -0.33 0.82 -23.96
N TYR A 442 0.58 1.64 -24.45
CA TYR A 442 1.37 1.43 -25.65
C TYR A 442 2.85 1.65 -25.35
N ASP A 443 3.63 0.58 -25.48
CA ASP A 443 5.06 0.47 -25.17
C ASP A 443 5.82 -0.10 -26.38
N PRO A 444 6.04 0.69 -27.46
CA PRO A 444 6.68 0.20 -28.69
C PRO A 444 8.15 -0.13 -28.52
N ASP A 445 8.82 0.54 -27.58
CA ASP A 445 10.21 0.29 -27.23
C ASP A 445 10.52 0.70 -25.78
N LYS A 446 11.75 0.43 -25.32
CA LYS A 446 12.21 0.74 -23.97
C LYS A 446 12.26 2.23 -23.60
N ASN A 447 12.19 3.11 -24.59
CA ASN A 447 12.34 4.55 -24.40
C ASN A 447 11.01 5.30 -24.40
N PHE A 448 9.95 4.68 -24.94
CA PHE A 448 8.66 5.33 -25.13
C PHE A 448 7.54 4.59 -24.42
N HIS A 449 6.68 5.32 -23.74
CA HIS A 449 5.42 4.84 -23.19
C HIS A 449 4.32 5.88 -23.44
N SER A 450 3.15 5.43 -23.83
CA SER A 450 1.94 6.26 -23.87
C SER A 450 0.74 5.47 -23.39
N GLY A 451 -0.10 6.10 -22.58
CA GLY A 451 -1.33 5.46 -22.12
C GLY A 451 -2.39 6.48 -21.77
N ALA A 452 -3.64 6.09 -21.95
CA ALA A 452 -4.79 6.89 -21.56
C ALA A 452 -5.91 6.03 -21.00
N ALA A 453 -6.75 6.63 -20.16
CA ALA A 453 -7.93 6.00 -19.59
C ALA A 453 -9.12 6.96 -19.59
N ILE A 454 -10.30 6.40 -19.79
CA ILE A 454 -11.59 7.06 -19.69
C ILE A 454 -12.32 6.48 -18.50
N TYR A 455 -12.95 7.34 -17.71
CA TYR A 455 -13.81 6.99 -16.60
C TYR A 455 -15.17 7.66 -16.78
N TYR A 456 -16.20 6.92 -16.49
CA TYR A 456 -17.55 7.44 -16.26
C TYR A 456 -18.09 6.83 -14.98
N LEU A 457 -18.40 7.65 -13.99
CA LEU A 457 -18.95 7.26 -12.70
C LEU A 457 -20.23 8.05 -12.48
N ASP A 458 -21.37 7.35 -12.48
CA ASP A 458 -22.68 7.96 -12.26
C ASP A 458 -22.78 8.63 -10.87
N LYS A 459 -23.73 9.53 -10.73
CA LYS A 459 -24.00 10.20 -9.45
C LYS A 459 -24.57 9.25 -8.40
N ASN A 460 -25.31 8.22 -8.81
CA ASN A 460 -25.90 7.21 -7.93
C ASN A 460 -24.94 6.03 -7.68
N LEU A 461 -23.80 5.97 -8.36
CA LEU A 461 -22.84 4.92 -8.11
C LEU A 461 -22.25 5.08 -6.72
N ASP A 462 -22.45 4.10 -5.86
CA ASP A 462 -21.79 3.95 -4.58
C ASP A 462 -21.36 2.50 -4.38
N ILE A 463 -20.10 2.29 -3.99
CA ILE A 463 -19.50 0.99 -3.71
C ILE A 463 -18.89 0.95 -2.31
N ASN A 464 -19.12 1.99 -1.48
CA ASN A 464 -18.35 2.21 -0.25
C ASN A 464 -18.76 1.28 0.90
N ASP A 465 -19.84 0.52 0.80
CA ASP A 465 -20.21 -0.45 1.83
C ASP A 465 -19.14 -1.55 2.03
N MET A 466 -18.57 -2.07 0.93
CA MET A 466 -17.44 -3.01 0.97
C MET A 466 -16.21 -2.53 0.20
N GLY A 467 -16.38 -1.52 -0.64
CA GLY A 467 -15.33 -0.94 -1.49
C GLY A 467 -14.82 0.39 -1.00
N TYR A 468 -14.07 1.02 -1.87
CA TYR A 468 -13.61 2.41 -1.73
C TYR A 468 -13.78 3.13 -3.04
N MET A 469 -14.45 4.27 -3.01
CA MET A 469 -14.58 5.19 -4.14
C MET A 469 -14.31 6.61 -3.67
N ALA A 470 -13.23 7.20 -4.19
CA ALA A 470 -12.84 8.56 -3.84
C ALA A 470 -13.88 9.59 -4.30
N ILE A 471 -14.54 9.36 -5.43
CA ILE A 471 -15.46 10.29 -6.08
C ILE A 471 -16.39 9.53 -7.02
N ASN A 472 -17.69 9.83 -6.96
CA ASN A 472 -18.68 9.54 -8.00
C ASN A 472 -19.04 10.81 -8.82
N ASN A 473 -20.12 10.78 -9.57
CA ASN A 473 -20.61 11.91 -10.38
C ASN A 473 -19.51 12.52 -11.26
N ARG A 474 -18.80 11.68 -12.05
CA ARG A 474 -17.61 12.08 -12.80
C ARG A 474 -17.48 11.41 -14.14
N ALA A 475 -17.20 12.21 -15.18
CA ALA A 475 -16.64 11.74 -16.41
C ALA A 475 -15.24 12.34 -16.61
N MET A 476 -14.28 11.54 -17.07
CA MET A 476 -12.89 11.96 -17.14
C MET A 476 -12.13 11.19 -18.23
N ILE A 477 -11.29 11.90 -18.96
CA ILE A 477 -10.22 11.32 -19.76
C ILE A 477 -8.90 11.80 -19.18
N MET A 478 -7.94 10.90 -19.04
CA MET A 478 -6.60 11.22 -18.58
C MET A 478 -5.58 10.32 -19.26
N GLY A 479 -4.37 10.83 -19.40
CA GLY A 479 -3.29 10.07 -19.98
C GLY A 479 -1.94 10.70 -19.73
N ARG A 480 -0.91 9.96 -20.12
CA ARG A 480 0.48 10.39 -20.09
C ARG A 480 1.24 9.81 -21.27
N THR A 481 2.24 10.57 -21.69
CA THR A 481 3.23 10.11 -22.68
C THR A 481 4.61 10.39 -22.11
N GLN A 482 5.48 9.38 -22.12
CA GLN A 482 6.81 9.41 -21.56
C GLN A 482 7.84 9.08 -22.63
N PHE A 483 8.97 9.80 -22.59
CA PHE A 483 10.16 9.49 -23.34
C PHE A 483 11.36 9.42 -22.41
N LYS A 484 12.10 8.31 -22.45
CA LYS A 484 13.26 8.05 -21.61
C LYS A 484 14.52 7.98 -22.43
N ASN A 485 15.56 8.67 -22.00
CA ASN A 485 16.90 8.59 -22.56
C ASN A 485 17.88 8.00 -21.54
N THR A 486 18.56 6.92 -21.91
CA THR A 486 19.62 6.27 -21.13
C THR A 486 20.96 6.26 -21.85
N ASN A 487 21.04 6.90 -23.02
CA ASN A 487 22.25 6.95 -23.84
C ASN A 487 22.86 8.37 -23.80
N PHE A 488 23.79 8.59 -22.91
CA PHE A 488 24.50 9.85 -22.74
C PHE A 488 25.96 9.72 -23.14
N PRO A 489 26.61 10.80 -23.65
CA PRO A 489 28.05 10.80 -23.97
C PRO A 489 28.91 10.50 -22.75
N LYS A 490 30.10 9.96 -22.96
CA LYS A 490 31.14 9.82 -21.90
C LYS A 490 31.43 11.20 -21.27
N GLY A 491 31.40 11.26 -19.95
CA GLY A 491 31.62 12.51 -19.18
C GLY A 491 30.31 13.28 -18.90
N SER A 492 29.15 12.82 -19.35
CA SER A 492 27.87 13.37 -18.92
C SER A 492 27.66 13.13 -17.43
N ILE A 493 27.05 14.09 -16.74
CA ILE A 493 26.62 13.93 -15.34
C ILE A 493 25.33 13.10 -15.24
N PHE A 494 24.61 12.93 -16.35
CA PHE A 494 23.33 12.21 -16.37
C PHE A 494 23.55 10.73 -16.70
N ARG A 495 22.85 9.89 -15.96
CA ARG A 495 22.73 8.46 -16.20
C ARG A 495 21.45 8.11 -16.98
N SER A 496 20.35 8.73 -16.58
CA SER A 496 19.08 8.63 -17.31
C SER A 496 18.29 9.91 -17.16
N ARG A 497 17.41 10.18 -18.15
CA ARG A 497 16.46 11.28 -18.08
C ARG A 497 15.13 10.86 -18.72
N MET A 498 14.03 11.10 -18.01
CA MET A 498 12.67 10.87 -18.49
C MET A 498 11.95 12.21 -18.64
N TYR A 499 11.24 12.36 -19.74
CA TYR A 499 10.34 13.46 -20.02
C TYR A 499 8.92 12.92 -20.07
N GLU A 500 7.99 13.55 -19.38
CA GLU A 500 6.59 13.13 -19.34
C GLU A 500 5.68 14.31 -19.63
N ILE A 501 4.68 14.10 -20.47
CA ILE A 501 3.53 14.98 -20.63
C ILE A 501 2.32 14.23 -20.05
N GLY A 502 1.76 14.78 -18.97
CA GLY A 502 0.49 14.34 -18.40
C GLY A 502 -0.65 15.27 -18.81
N TYR A 503 -1.81 14.72 -19.10
CA TYR A 503 -2.98 15.49 -19.47
C TYR A 503 -4.27 14.89 -18.90
N GLY A 504 -5.26 15.74 -18.65
CA GLY A 504 -6.56 15.29 -18.17
C GLY A 504 -7.65 16.33 -18.37
N ALA A 505 -8.80 15.87 -18.83
CA ALA A 505 -10.03 16.64 -18.93
C ALA A 505 -11.12 15.97 -18.10
N LYS A 506 -11.91 16.75 -17.39
CA LYS A 506 -12.88 16.28 -16.41
C LYS A 506 -14.20 17.03 -16.54
N SER A 507 -15.27 16.33 -16.13
CA SER A 507 -16.61 16.90 -15.99
C SER A 507 -17.36 16.12 -14.90
N ASN A 508 -18.50 16.60 -14.47
CA ASN A 508 -19.44 15.74 -13.75
C ASN A 508 -20.12 14.74 -14.72
N ALA A 509 -20.89 13.78 -14.21
CA ALA A 509 -21.58 12.77 -15.01
C ALA A 509 -22.56 13.35 -16.05
N ASN A 510 -23.04 14.59 -15.84
CA ASN A 510 -23.88 15.35 -16.78
C ASN A 510 -23.06 16.20 -17.77
N PHE A 511 -21.75 15.92 -17.91
CA PHE A 511 -20.81 16.60 -18.79
C PHE A 511 -20.68 18.12 -18.55
N LYS A 512 -20.94 18.60 -17.32
CA LYS A 512 -20.62 19.97 -16.94
C LYS A 512 -19.12 20.10 -16.72
N LYS A 513 -18.47 20.90 -17.53
CA LYS A 513 -17.00 21.03 -17.64
C LYS A 513 -16.34 21.42 -16.31
N GLU A 514 -15.31 20.68 -15.91
CA GLU A 514 -14.34 20.99 -14.87
C GLU A 514 -13.01 21.46 -15.50
N PRO A 515 -12.02 21.92 -14.70
CA PRO A 515 -10.74 22.32 -15.24
C PRO A 515 -9.99 21.22 -15.98
N VAL A 516 -9.38 21.54 -17.11
CA VAL A 516 -8.44 20.70 -17.85
C VAL A 516 -7.04 20.90 -17.27
N ASN A 517 -6.30 19.82 -17.09
CA ASN A 517 -4.93 19.84 -16.57
C ASN A 517 -3.94 19.37 -17.64
N VAL A 518 -2.79 20.05 -17.70
CA VAL A 518 -1.60 19.60 -18.44
C VAL A 518 -0.39 19.78 -17.54
N ALA A 519 0.49 18.78 -17.51
CA ALA A 519 1.72 18.82 -16.75
C ALA A 519 2.90 18.34 -17.60
N LEU A 520 4.05 18.99 -17.43
CA LEU A 520 5.34 18.59 -17.98
C LEU A 520 6.25 18.21 -16.81
N LYS A 521 6.76 16.98 -16.82
CA LYS A 521 7.62 16.44 -15.79
C LYS A 521 8.94 15.98 -16.37
N ILE A 522 10.03 16.24 -15.68
CA ILE A 522 11.37 15.77 -16.00
C ILE A 522 11.92 15.05 -14.77
N GLU A 523 12.32 13.80 -14.94
CA GLU A 523 13.07 13.03 -13.94
C GLU A 523 14.49 12.79 -14.49
N SER A 524 15.50 13.10 -13.67
CA SER A 524 16.90 12.92 -14.03
C SER A 524 17.59 12.09 -12.94
N SER A 525 18.26 11.01 -13.32
CA SER A 525 19.19 10.28 -12.47
C SER A 525 20.61 10.62 -12.85
N PHE A 526 21.44 10.86 -11.84
CA PHE A 526 22.83 11.28 -12.01
C PHE A 526 23.79 10.11 -11.80
N ILE A 527 25.02 10.23 -12.35
CA ILE A 527 26.08 9.22 -12.19
C ILE A 527 26.43 9.01 -10.71
N ASN A 528 26.41 10.07 -9.89
CA ASN A 528 26.65 9.99 -8.44
C ASN A 528 25.48 9.39 -7.63
N THR A 529 24.52 8.76 -8.31
CA THR A 529 23.33 8.13 -7.71
C THR A 529 22.27 9.08 -7.13
N ALA A 530 22.43 10.40 -7.26
CA ALA A 530 21.39 11.36 -6.93
C ALA A 530 20.27 11.37 -7.96
N ASP A 531 19.08 11.80 -7.57
CA ASP A 531 17.92 11.95 -8.44
C ASP A 531 17.32 13.35 -8.31
N MET A 532 16.84 13.90 -9.42
CA MET A 532 16.12 15.16 -9.45
C MET A 532 14.82 15.01 -10.22
N LYS A 533 13.71 15.49 -9.65
CA LYS A 533 12.39 15.55 -10.29
C LYS A 533 11.93 16.99 -10.36
N SER A 534 11.43 17.41 -11.51
CA SER A 534 10.82 18.71 -11.70
C SER A 534 9.52 18.57 -12.47
N GLU A 535 8.53 19.38 -12.13
CA GLU A 535 7.24 19.40 -12.79
C GLU A 535 6.73 20.82 -12.87
N VAL A 536 6.15 21.18 -14.00
CA VAL A 536 5.33 22.38 -14.16
C VAL A 536 3.95 21.95 -14.65
N PHE A 537 2.91 22.57 -14.13
CA PHE A 537 1.54 22.27 -14.52
C PHE A 537 0.74 23.55 -14.83
N TYR A 538 -0.22 23.39 -15.71
CA TYR A 538 -1.27 24.35 -15.99
C TYR A 538 -2.63 23.70 -15.84
N ARG A 539 -3.56 24.46 -15.28
CA ARG A 539 -4.95 24.08 -15.15
C ARG A 539 -5.85 25.21 -15.63
N SER A 540 -6.76 24.92 -16.55
CA SER A 540 -7.71 25.91 -17.05
C SER A 540 -8.71 26.34 -15.96
N SER A 541 -9.35 27.46 -16.15
CA SER A 541 -10.56 27.81 -15.39
C SER A 541 -11.66 26.75 -15.60
N GLY A 542 -12.58 26.63 -14.65
CA GLY A 542 -13.67 25.68 -14.72
C GLY A 542 -14.54 25.69 -13.46
N ARG A 543 -15.42 24.71 -13.32
CA ARG A 543 -16.30 24.55 -12.19
C ARG A 543 -15.76 23.53 -11.20
N ASP A 544 -15.97 23.76 -9.91
CA ASP A 544 -15.74 22.75 -8.88
C ASP A 544 -17.10 22.36 -8.27
N HIS A 545 -17.56 21.16 -8.60
CA HIS A 545 -18.85 20.64 -8.15
C HIS A 545 -18.77 19.96 -6.77
N ARG A 546 -17.57 19.83 -6.18
CA ARG A 546 -17.35 19.08 -4.95
C ARG A 546 -17.27 19.94 -3.72
N ILE A 547 -16.73 21.13 -3.86
CA ILE A 547 -16.45 21.99 -2.71
C ILE A 547 -17.73 22.34 -1.92
N THR A 548 -18.87 22.45 -2.60
CA THR A 548 -20.18 22.74 -1.99
C THR A 548 -20.91 21.49 -1.51
N ARG A 549 -20.29 20.32 -1.60
CA ARG A 549 -20.83 19.04 -1.13
C ARG A 549 -22.27 18.76 -1.62
N ASN A 550 -22.49 19.01 -2.92
CA ASN A 550 -23.79 18.84 -3.60
C ASN A 550 -24.91 19.76 -3.09
N SER A 551 -24.59 20.93 -2.50
CA SER A 551 -25.60 21.88 -2.11
C SER A 551 -26.50 22.26 -3.29
N LEU A 552 -27.82 22.23 -3.08
CA LEU A 552 -28.80 22.67 -4.08
C LEU A 552 -28.77 24.16 -4.32
N LEU A 553 -28.32 24.95 -3.34
CA LEU A 553 -28.20 26.41 -3.41
C LEU A 553 -27.01 26.86 -4.27
N ALA A 554 -25.93 26.05 -4.27
CA ALA A 554 -24.74 26.28 -5.04
C ALA A 554 -24.15 24.95 -5.54
N PRO A 555 -24.56 24.42 -6.69
CA PRO A 555 -24.12 23.12 -7.18
C PRO A 555 -22.65 23.09 -7.61
N HIS A 556 -21.98 24.22 -7.65
CA HIS A 556 -20.55 24.35 -7.97
C HIS A 556 -20.01 25.71 -7.54
N VAL A 557 -18.69 25.84 -7.55
CA VAL A 557 -17.96 27.12 -7.45
C VAL A 557 -17.10 27.29 -8.70
N ASN A 558 -17.06 28.49 -9.24
CA ASN A 558 -16.20 28.85 -10.36
C ASN A 558 -14.75 29.00 -9.88
N LYS A 559 -13.85 28.21 -10.48
CA LYS A 559 -12.42 28.24 -10.19
C LYS A 559 -11.67 29.01 -11.28
N PRO A 560 -10.73 29.89 -10.92
CA PRO A 560 -9.84 30.51 -11.86
C PRO A 560 -8.85 29.52 -12.43
N GLU A 561 -8.15 29.89 -13.48
CA GLU A 561 -6.98 29.13 -13.96
C GLU A 561 -5.89 29.05 -12.90
N GLY A 562 -5.12 28.00 -12.95
CA GLY A 562 -4.04 27.73 -12.01
C GLY A 562 -2.79 27.23 -12.73
N PHE A 563 -1.65 27.51 -12.16
CA PHE A 563 -0.37 27.01 -12.63
C PHE A 563 0.58 26.87 -11.45
N GLY A 564 1.61 26.09 -11.63
CA GLY A 564 2.59 25.86 -10.58
C GLY A 564 3.61 24.83 -10.99
N GLY A 565 4.41 24.42 -10.01
CA GLY A 565 5.37 23.37 -10.20
C GLY A 565 6.15 23.06 -8.93
N TYR A 566 7.04 22.10 -9.05
CA TYR A 566 7.95 21.73 -7.99
C TYR A 566 9.31 21.28 -8.53
N VAL A 567 10.29 21.35 -7.66
CA VAL A 567 11.58 20.71 -7.81
C VAL A 567 11.83 19.87 -6.58
N GLU A 568 12.23 18.61 -6.77
CA GLU A 568 12.61 17.68 -5.72
C GLU A 568 14.00 17.14 -6.04
N TYR A 569 14.88 17.16 -5.06
CA TYR A 569 16.23 16.60 -5.14
C TYR A 569 16.40 15.57 -4.04
N ASN A 570 16.82 14.36 -4.43
CA ASN A 570 17.26 13.30 -3.54
C ASN A 570 18.77 13.18 -3.64
N GLY A 571 19.46 13.25 -2.51
CA GLY A 571 20.92 13.17 -2.46
C GLY A 571 21.47 11.83 -2.92
N PRO A 572 22.79 11.75 -3.17
CA PRO A 572 23.47 10.50 -3.52
C PRO A 572 23.19 9.40 -2.49
N ARG A 573 23.13 8.16 -2.95
CA ARG A 573 22.96 6.99 -2.07
C ARG A 573 24.21 6.79 -1.23
N ASN A 574 24.08 7.06 0.06
CA ASN A 574 25.15 6.93 1.04
C ASN A 574 24.73 5.95 2.14
N PRO A 575 25.62 5.08 2.67
CA PRO A 575 25.26 4.09 3.70
C PRO A 575 24.85 4.74 5.02
N PHE A 576 25.38 5.94 5.33
CA PHE A 576 25.20 6.59 6.62
C PHE A 576 24.09 7.65 6.64
N TYR A 577 23.80 8.25 5.49
CA TYR A 577 22.77 9.30 5.43
C TYR A 577 22.03 9.32 4.10
N PHE A 578 20.79 9.72 4.18
CA PHE A 578 19.95 10.07 3.04
C PHE A 578 19.29 11.43 3.31
N TYR A 579 19.18 12.26 2.29
CA TYR A 579 18.43 13.51 2.38
C TYR A 579 17.62 13.78 1.10
N SER A 580 16.47 14.42 1.29
CA SER A 580 15.59 14.84 0.22
C SER A 580 15.06 16.25 0.52
N LEU A 581 14.98 17.07 -0.51
CA LEU A 581 14.40 18.41 -0.45
C LEU A 581 13.42 18.59 -1.59
N ARG A 582 12.19 19.05 -1.29
CA ARG A 582 11.21 19.46 -2.30
C ARG A 582 10.71 20.85 -2.03
N LEU A 583 10.74 21.67 -3.05
CA LEU A 583 10.19 23.02 -3.08
C LEU A 583 9.05 23.03 -4.08
N SER A 584 7.88 23.54 -3.69
CA SER A 584 6.74 23.67 -4.60
C SER A 584 6.04 25.00 -4.42
N ARG A 585 5.56 25.54 -5.52
CA ARG A 585 4.73 26.72 -5.56
C ARG A 585 3.64 26.56 -6.61
N GLY A 586 2.40 26.87 -6.26
CA GLY A 586 1.29 26.73 -7.18
C GLY A 586 0.08 27.55 -6.79
N LYS A 587 -0.81 27.74 -7.75
CA LYS A 587 -2.10 28.38 -7.59
C LYS A 587 -3.17 27.46 -8.15
N GLY A 588 -4.29 27.32 -7.44
CA GLY A 588 -5.46 26.64 -7.92
C GLY A 588 -5.33 25.12 -7.98
N GLU A 589 -4.86 24.44 -6.95
CA GLU A 589 -4.78 22.98 -6.94
C GLU A 589 -6.15 22.32 -6.95
N GLU A 590 -6.25 21.13 -7.55
CA GLU A 590 -7.53 20.49 -7.87
C GLU A 590 -8.33 20.01 -6.65
N HIS A 591 -7.67 19.46 -5.65
CA HIS A 591 -8.34 18.88 -4.48
C HIS A 591 -8.70 19.88 -3.39
N SER A 592 -8.25 21.11 -3.52
CA SER A 592 -8.61 22.20 -2.64
C SER A 592 -8.98 23.42 -3.47
N ALA A 593 -10.10 24.04 -3.18
CA ALA A 593 -10.55 25.24 -3.89
C ALA A 593 -9.65 26.43 -3.54
N ARG A 594 -8.48 26.50 -4.15
CA ARG A 594 -7.46 27.50 -3.88
C ARG A 594 -7.64 28.69 -4.77
N LEU A 595 -7.76 29.87 -4.17
CA LEU A 595 -7.80 31.16 -4.85
C LEU A 595 -6.50 31.94 -4.72
N GLY A 596 -5.61 31.53 -3.81
CA GLY A 596 -4.32 32.15 -3.55
C GLY A 596 -3.13 31.29 -3.98
N TRP A 597 -1.94 31.76 -3.60
CA TRP A 597 -0.70 31.02 -3.79
C TRP A 597 -0.45 30.06 -2.63
N GLN A 598 -0.09 28.85 -2.97
CA GLN A 598 0.48 27.89 -2.01
C GLN A 598 1.99 27.80 -2.23
N ASN A 599 2.74 27.84 -1.13
CA ASN A 599 4.15 27.49 -1.09
C ASN A 599 4.31 26.30 -0.15
N SER A 600 5.07 25.30 -0.54
CA SER A 600 5.36 24.12 0.28
C SER A 600 6.84 23.78 0.24
N TYR A 601 7.39 23.53 1.42
CA TYR A 601 8.78 23.14 1.65
C TYR A 601 8.75 21.81 2.37
N ARG A 602 9.41 20.79 1.81
CA ARG A 602 9.50 19.44 2.41
C ARG A 602 10.95 19.03 2.48
N GLY A 603 11.41 18.65 3.65
CA GLY A 603 12.73 18.09 3.90
C GLY A 603 12.64 16.73 4.58
N MET A 604 13.54 15.82 4.24
CA MET A 604 13.72 14.54 4.90
C MET A 604 15.22 14.29 5.07
N VAL A 605 15.59 13.82 6.25
CA VAL A 605 16.93 13.34 6.56
C VAL A 605 16.80 12.01 7.26
N LYS A 606 17.58 11.01 6.81
CA LYS A 606 17.80 9.77 7.54
C LYS A 606 19.29 9.69 7.86
N TYR A 607 19.63 9.37 9.11
CA TYR A 607 20.98 9.15 9.58
C TYR A 607 21.11 7.76 10.19
N SER A 608 22.10 7.00 9.73
CA SER A 608 22.32 5.61 10.11
C SER A 608 23.75 5.47 10.61
N PRO A 609 24.00 5.67 11.92
CA PRO A 609 25.34 5.54 12.50
C PRO A 609 25.91 4.11 12.42
N SER A 610 25.05 3.12 12.26
CA SER A 610 25.41 1.72 12.06
C SER A 610 24.42 1.01 11.15
N GLU A 611 24.67 -0.24 10.83
CA GLU A 611 23.78 -1.11 10.06
C GLU A 611 22.45 -1.37 10.79
N PHE A 612 22.48 -1.31 12.12
CA PHE A 612 21.36 -1.69 12.99
C PHE A 612 20.53 -0.51 13.47
N LEU A 613 20.99 0.73 13.30
CA LEU A 613 20.34 1.90 13.88
C LEU A 613 20.11 2.99 12.82
N THR A 614 18.87 3.49 12.75
CA THR A 614 18.50 4.60 11.89
C THR A 614 17.67 5.62 12.64
N PHE A 615 18.01 6.88 12.49
CA PHE A 615 17.20 8.03 12.86
C PHE A 615 16.62 8.69 11.61
N SER A 616 15.38 9.14 11.67
CA SER A 616 14.73 9.84 10.58
C SER A 616 14.04 11.11 11.07
N LEU A 617 14.13 12.15 10.26
CA LEU A 617 13.40 13.41 10.45
C LEU A 617 12.78 13.81 9.13
N PHE A 618 11.47 13.98 9.13
CA PHE A 618 10.72 14.57 8.04
C PHE A 618 10.03 15.84 8.53
N HIS A 619 10.11 16.90 7.74
CA HIS A 619 9.38 18.14 8.01
C HIS A 619 8.78 18.69 6.73
N LYS A 620 7.50 19.04 6.77
CA LYS A 620 6.76 19.71 5.70
C LYS A 620 6.11 20.97 6.25
N HIS A 621 6.35 22.08 5.60
CA HIS A 621 5.70 23.36 5.88
C HIS A 621 4.93 23.83 4.66
N GLU A 622 3.65 24.13 4.82
CA GLU A 622 2.76 24.64 3.79
C GLU A 622 2.18 25.97 4.26
N LYS A 623 2.25 26.96 3.38
CA LYS A 623 1.59 28.24 3.54
C LYS A 623 0.72 28.50 2.31
N GLU A 624 -0.52 28.87 2.53
CA GLU A 624 -1.47 29.16 1.47
C GLU A 624 -2.29 30.39 1.83
N ASP A 625 -2.23 31.39 0.96
CA ASP A 625 -3.02 32.57 1.09
C ASP A 625 -4.40 32.30 0.44
N LYS A 626 -5.48 32.74 1.09
CA LYS A 626 -6.87 32.64 0.58
C LYS A 626 -7.29 31.18 0.27
N TRP A 627 -6.91 30.23 1.14
CA TRP A 627 -7.39 28.86 1.06
C TRP A 627 -8.90 28.81 1.24
N LEU A 628 -9.65 28.39 0.21
CA LEU A 628 -11.11 28.32 0.25
C LEU A 628 -11.56 27.00 0.87
N ASN A 629 -12.36 27.10 1.94
CA ASN A 629 -12.94 25.96 2.66
C ASN A 629 -14.47 26.08 2.71
N TRP A 630 -15.13 24.95 2.70
CA TRP A 630 -16.57 24.84 2.88
C TRP A 630 -16.91 24.89 4.38
N ILE A 631 -17.94 25.61 4.74
CA ILE A 631 -18.43 25.74 6.12
C ILE A 631 -19.73 24.96 6.27
N GLN A 632 -20.77 25.36 5.54
CA GLN A 632 -22.07 24.68 5.51
C GLN A 632 -22.86 25.13 4.26
N ASP A 633 -23.72 24.26 3.75
CA ASP A 633 -24.60 24.55 2.61
C ASP A 633 -23.85 25.24 1.45
N ASN A 634 -24.18 26.51 1.17
CA ASN A 634 -23.52 27.36 0.19
C ASN A 634 -22.58 28.42 0.80
N LEU A 635 -22.31 28.34 2.10
CA LEU A 635 -21.38 29.21 2.81
C LEU A 635 -19.96 28.61 2.73
N LEU A 636 -19.05 29.40 2.21
CA LEU A 636 -17.61 29.11 2.16
C LEU A 636 -16.84 30.24 2.81
N ALA A 637 -15.58 29.97 3.16
CA ALA A 637 -14.69 31.03 3.62
C ALA A 637 -13.27 30.81 3.10
N THR A 638 -12.56 31.92 2.82
CA THR A 638 -11.12 31.85 2.60
C THR A 638 -10.39 32.11 3.90
N TYR A 639 -9.25 31.42 4.07
CA TYR A 639 -8.36 31.54 5.22
C TYR A 639 -6.91 31.70 4.76
N ASP A 640 -6.11 32.36 5.56
CA ASP A 640 -4.66 32.28 5.50
C ASP A 640 -4.24 31.02 6.22
N ARG A 641 -3.96 29.96 5.45
CA ARG A 641 -3.64 28.62 5.93
C ARG A 641 -2.14 28.45 6.17
N LYS A 642 -1.79 27.87 7.32
CA LYS A 642 -0.46 27.32 7.58
C LYS A 642 -0.60 25.92 8.11
N GLN A 643 0.17 24.98 7.55
CA GLN A 643 0.24 23.60 8.05
C GLN A 643 1.68 23.18 8.19
N ARG A 644 2.00 22.52 9.30
CA ARG A 644 3.29 21.93 9.55
C ARG A 644 3.09 20.47 9.93
N THR A 645 3.83 19.59 9.27
CA THR A 645 3.86 18.17 9.57
C THR A 645 5.29 17.78 9.89
N SER A 646 5.54 17.28 11.09
CA SER A 646 6.85 16.79 11.53
C SER A 646 6.73 15.32 11.88
N ILE A 647 7.65 14.49 11.37
CA ILE A 647 7.74 13.09 11.73
C ILE A 647 9.18 12.82 12.17
N VAL A 648 9.33 12.24 13.35
CA VAL A 648 10.59 11.75 13.87
C VAL A 648 10.52 10.23 14.00
N GLY A 649 11.60 9.54 13.70
CA GLY A 649 11.66 8.10 13.78
C GLY A 649 13.01 7.62 14.27
N MET A 650 12.99 6.49 14.99
CA MET A 650 14.15 5.69 15.32
C MET A 650 13.80 4.22 15.04
N GLU A 651 14.68 3.53 14.35
CA GLU A 651 14.58 2.11 14.05
C GLU A 651 15.87 1.45 14.52
N TRP A 652 15.74 0.42 15.35
CA TRP A 652 16.85 -0.38 15.84
C TRP A 652 16.55 -1.86 15.66
N TYR A 653 17.57 -2.60 15.22
CA TYR A 653 17.49 -4.02 14.95
C TYR A 653 18.59 -4.76 15.73
N SER A 654 18.30 -5.96 16.23
CA SER A 654 19.32 -6.92 16.67
C SER A 654 19.13 -8.24 15.91
N GLY A 655 20.00 -8.43 14.91
CA GLY A 655 19.80 -9.46 13.90
C GLY A 655 18.52 -9.23 13.09
N THR A 656 17.91 -10.31 12.62
CA THR A 656 16.64 -10.29 11.86
C THR A 656 15.40 -10.47 12.74
N ARG A 657 15.58 -10.79 14.03
CA ARG A 657 14.50 -11.21 14.93
C ARG A 657 13.97 -10.12 15.85
N HIS A 658 14.80 -9.15 16.24
CA HIS A 658 14.43 -8.09 17.18
C HIS A 658 14.33 -6.75 16.48
N GLU A 659 13.25 -6.05 16.71
CA GLU A 659 12.99 -4.71 16.18
C GLU A 659 12.46 -3.81 17.27
N LEU A 660 13.05 -2.64 17.44
CA LEU A 660 12.49 -1.55 18.23
C LEU A 660 12.27 -0.36 17.31
N ARG A 661 11.06 0.12 17.22
CA ARG A 661 10.66 1.30 16.45
C ARG A 661 10.05 2.35 17.34
N ILE A 662 10.52 3.58 17.21
CA ILE A 662 9.91 4.76 17.81
C ILE A 662 9.50 5.69 16.67
N LYS A 663 8.23 6.09 16.64
CA LYS A 663 7.69 7.03 15.65
C LYS A 663 6.87 8.10 16.37
N GLY A 664 7.16 9.34 16.08
CA GLY A 664 6.35 10.48 16.50
C GLY A 664 5.94 11.28 15.28
N GLN A 665 4.66 11.56 15.12
CA GLN A 665 4.12 12.46 14.10
C GLN A 665 3.30 13.55 14.77
N LEU A 666 3.53 14.78 14.33
CA LEU A 666 2.74 15.91 14.74
C LEU A 666 2.30 16.73 13.53
N VAL A 667 1.02 17.06 13.48
CA VAL A 667 0.43 17.97 12.49
C VAL A 667 -0.14 19.18 13.23
N ALA A 668 0.37 20.36 12.92
CA ALA A 668 -0.17 21.63 13.40
C ALA A 668 -0.76 22.40 12.20
N PHE A 669 -2.03 22.72 12.27
CA PHE A 669 -2.80 23.43 11.25
C PHE A 669 -3.41 24.69 11.83
N THR A 670 -3.30 25.81 11.11
CA THR A 670 -3.98 27.06 11.43
C THR A 670 -4.60 27.67 10.19
N GLY A 671 -5.86 28.11 10.29
CA GLY A 671 -6.55 28.96 9.33
C GLY A 671 -6.92 30.28 10.00
N ARG A 672 -6.33 31.37 9.54
CA ARG A 672 -6.50 32.71 10.11
C ARG A 672 -7.20 33.65 9.13
N ASN A 673 -7.65 34.80 9.60
CA ASN A 673 -8.25 35.88 8.80
C ASN A 673 -9.40 35.33 7.90
N PRO A 674 -10.46 34.71 8.46
CA PRO A 674 -11.57 34.19 7.66
C PRO A 674 -12.28 35.34 6.91
N ILE A 675 -12.51 35.12 5.61
CA ILE A 675 -13.36 35.99 4.80
C ILE A 675 -14.49 35.13 4.24
N PRO A 676 -15.74 35.29 4.72
CA PRO A 676 -16.86 34.47 4.32
C PRO A 676 -17.47 34.89 2.98
N PHE A 677 -18.00 33.91 2.24
CA PHE A 677 -18.66 34.07 0.95
C PHE A 677 -19.89 33.16 0.87
N TYR A 678 -20.96 33.69 0.30
CA TYR A 678 -22.02 32.82 -0.22
C TYR A 678 -21.78 32.54 -1.69
N ALA A 679 -21.89 31.26 -2.07
CA ALA A 679 -21.91 30.82 -3.45
C ALA A 679 -23.34 30.89 -4.01
N ASP A 680 -23.52 31.43 -5.22
CA ASP A 680 -24.79 31.45 -5.91
C ASP A 680 -24.96 30.17 -6.80
N ILE A 681 -26.16 30.04 -7.39
CA ILE A 681 -26.49 28.92 -8.29
C ILE A 681 -25.59 28.88 -9.55
N ASN A 682 -24.94 29.99 -9.92
CA ASN A 682 -24.02 30.08 -11.03
C ASN A 682 -22.55 29.87 -10.59
N GLY A 683 -22.31 29.59 -9.31
CA GLY A 683 -20.98 29.36 -8.75
C GLY A 683 -20.14 30.59 -8.48
N ASN A 684 -20.74 31.80 -8.49
CA ASN A 684 -20.03 33.02 -8.12
C ASN A 684 -20.03 33.18 -6.61
N LEU A 685 -18.93 33.76 -6.10
CA LEU A 685 -18.76 34.01 -4.67
C LEU A 685 -19.04 35.51 -4.36
N SER A 686 -19.96 35.73 -3.45
CA SER A 686 -20.28 37.07 -2.92
C SER A 686 -19.86 37.17 -1.47
N GLN A 687 -19.00 38.11 -1.13
CA GLN A 687 -18.53 38.31 0.23
C GLN A 687 -19.69 38.79 1.13
N THR A 688 -19.66 38.33 2.38
CA THR A 688 -20.64 38.69 3.43
C THR A 688 -19.88 39.17 4.68
N ASP A 689 -20.60 39.85 5.56
CA ASP A 689 -20.05 40.39 6.82
C ASP A 689 -20.23 39.42 8.00
N LEU A 690 -20.51 38.11 7.72
CA LEU A 690 -20.62 37.07 8.75
C LEU A 690 -19.29 36.92 9.48
N MET A 691 -19.33 36.86 10.80
CA MET A 691 -18.14 36.57 11.58
C MET A 691 -17.95 35.02 11.64
N LEU A 692 -16.76 34.55 11.26
CA LEU A 692 -16.37 33.17 11.37
C LEU A 692 -15.16 33.05 12.30
N PRO A 693 -15.05 31.92 13.06
CA PRO A 693 -13.88 31.70 13.90
C PRO A 693 -12.66 31.35 13.07
N ALA A 694 -11.50 31.51 13.66
CA ALA A 694 -10.25 30.94 13.18
C ALA A 694 -10.32 29.41 13.34
N ILE A 695 -9.46 28.70 12.63
CA ILE A 695 -9.34 27.22 12.72
C ILE A 695 -7.95 26.91 13.27
N THR A 696 -7.90 26.19 14.38
CA THR A 696 -6.67 25.67 14.96
C THR A 696 -6.81 24.19 15.23
N ILE A 697 -5.95 23.36 14.63
CA ILE A 697 -5.94 21.91 14.85
C ILE A 697 -4.51 21.51 15.15
N SER A 698 -4.36 20.72 16.20
CA SER A 698 -3.12 20.00 16.50
C SER A 698 -3.42 18.53 16.69
N GLU A 699 -2.65 17.66 16.05
CA GLU A 699 -2.86 16.22 16.08
C GLU A 699 -1.52 15.50 16.25
N LEU A 700 -1.42 14.68 17.29
CA LEU A 700 -0.25 13.90 17.68
C LEU A 700 -0.52 12.41 17.49
N ALA A 701 0.44 11.69 16.96
CA ALA A 701 0.55 10.24 17.07
C ALA A 701 1.98 9.87 17.47
N PHE A 702 2.14 9.23 18.59
CA PHE A 702 3.41 8.74 19.09
C PHE A 702 3.29 7.25 19.38
N GLN A 703 4.27 6.46 18.95
CA GLN A 703 4.29 5.02 19.17
C GLN A 703 5.70 4.53 19.45
N VAL A 704 5.83 3.67 20.44
CA VAL A 704 6.99 2.81 20.68
C VAL A 704 6.54 1.39 20.48
N ARG A 705 7.17 0.68 19.54
CA ARG A 705 6.86 -0.71 19.23
C ARG A 705 8.12 -1.56 19.31
N TYR A 706 8.07 -2.60 20.12
CA TYR A 706 9.04 -3.68 20.11
C TYR A 706 8.41 -4.94 19.52
N ARG A 707 9.12 -5.60 18.60
CA ARG A 707 8.74 -6.87 17.99
C ARG A 707 9.87 -7.88 18.18
N TYR A 708 9.50 -9.06 18.62
CA TYR A 708 10.39 -10.21 18.63
C TYR A 708 9.77 -11.33 17.81
N GLU A 709 10.47 -11.76 16.76
CA GLU A 709 10.11 -12.88 15.89
C GLU A 709 10.88 -14.12 16.35
N PHE A 710 10.21 -15.04 17.03
CA PHE A 710 10.86 -16.24 17.55
C PHE A 710 10.87 -17.38 16.52
N MET A 711 9.98 -17.37 15.51
CA MET A 711 9.97 -18.18 14.29
C MET A 711 9.23 -17.42 13.18
N PRO A 712 9.39 -17.80 11.91
CA PRO A 712 8.70 -17.12 10.81
C PRO A 712 7.19 -16.96 11.05
N LEU A 713 6.69 -15.73 10.95
CA LEU A 713 5.28 -15.33 11.17
C LEU A 713 4.75 -15.54 12.60
N ALA A 714 5.61 -15.79 13.60
CA ALA A 714 5.25 -15.89 15.01
C ALA A 714 5.94 -14.80 15.82
N TYR A 715 5.16 -13.95 16.50
CA TYR A 715 5.62 -12.68 17.05
C TYR A 715 5.14 -12.42 18.48
N LEU A 716 6.02 -11.81 19.26
CA LEU A 716 5.66 -11.05 20.44
C LEU A 716 5.73 -9.56 20.10
N TYR A 717 4.65 -8.84 20.32
CA TYR A 717 4.60 -7.37 20.23
C TYR A 717 4.41 -6.75 21.60
N VAL A 718 5.16 -5.68 21.85
CA VAL A 718 4.94 -4.76 22.98
C VAL A 718 4.84 -3.36 22.39
N VAL A 719 3.69 -2.73 22.56
CA VAL A 719 3.38 -1.44 21.92
C VAL A 719 2.87 -0.46 22.97
N TYR A 720 3.47 0.71 23.02
CA TYR A 720 2.92 1.87 23.69
C TYR A 720 2.55 2.89 22.64
N SER A 721 1.33 3.39 22.67
CA SER A 721 0.83 4.44 21.80
C SER A 721 0.23 5.58 22.60
N LYS A 722 0.46 6.81 22.12
CA LYS A 722 -0.09 8.02 22.68
C LYS A 722 -0.49 8.94 21.54
N GLY A 723 -1.75 9.39 21.55
CA GLY A 723 -2.29 10.25 20.52
C GLY A 723 -3.25 11.28 21.09
N GLY A 724 -3.56 12.28 20.26
CA GLY A 724 -4.53 13.27 20.63
C GLY A 724 -4.77 14.27 19.53
N ARG A 725 -6.03 14.68 19.41
CA ARG A 725 -6.44 15.76 18.52
C ARG A 725 -7.09 16.86 19.33
N ILE A 726 -6.55 18.05 19.19
CA ILE A 726 -7.10 19.28 19.79
C ILE A 726 -7.59 20.17 18.65
N SER A 727 -8.82 20.65 18.77
CA SER A 727 -9.42 21.63 17.89
C SER A 727 -9.84 22.83 18.73
N ALA A 728 -9.44 24.02 18.34
CA ALA A 728 -9.80 25.26 19.00
C ALA A 728 -10.17 26.34 17.98
N ASP A 729 -11.08 27.21 18.37
CA ASP A 729 -11.59 28.31 17.56
C ASP A 729 -10.81 29.63 17.82
N ASP A 730 -9.71 29.52 18.62
CA ASP A 730 -9.04 30.72 19.11
C ASP A 730 -7.72 31.00 18.37
N GLU A 731 -7.33 32.29 18.32
CA GLU A 731 -6.20 32.77 17.55
C GLU A 731 -4.87 32.77 18.32
N GLU A 732 -4.89 32.59 19.63
CA GLU A 732 -3.77 32.88 20.52
C GLU A 732 -2.73 31.78 20.63
N ASP A 733 -3.03 30.53 20.19
CA ASP A 733 -2.11 29.43 20.32
C ASP A 733 -0.86 29.59 19.43
N GLY A 734 0.25 29.91 20.06
CA GLY A 734 1.58 29.86 19.43
C GLY A 734 1.97 28.43 19.05
N LEU A 735 2.91 28.30 18.13
CA LEU A 735 3.37 26.99 17.65
C LEU A 735 3.85 26.04 18.74
N SER A 736 4.53 26.56 19.77
CA SER A 736 5.00 25.77 20.91
C SER A 736 3.85 25.15 21.68
N GLU A 737 2.72 25.87 21.79
CA GLU A 737 1.53 25.38 22.47
C GLU A 737 0.85 24.26 21.66
N LEU A 738 0.74 24.44 20.33
CA LEU A 738 0.21 23.40 19.43
C LEU A 738 1.03 22.09 19.48
N TYR A 739 2.32 22.17 19.83
CA TYR A 739 3.14 20.98 20.01
C TYR A 739 2.97 20.36 21.42
N ARG A 740 2.76 21.15 22.45
CA ARG A 740 2.70 20.72 23.85
C ARG A 740 1.34 20.16 24.24
N ARG A 741 0.23 20.81 23.82
CA ARG A 741 -1.13 20.44 24.24
C ARG A 741 -1.52 19.00 23.90
N PRO A 742 -1.41 18.48 22.68
CA PRO A 742 -1.82 17.10 22.39
C PRO A 742 -0.93 16.04 23.07
N TRP A 743 0.27 16.42 23.52
CA TRP A 743 1.11 15.57 24.37
C TRP A 743 0.65 15.52 25.81
N ASN A 744 0.26 16.66 26.35
CA ASN A 744 -0.16 16.79 27.75
C ASN A 744 -1.63 16.38 27.98
N GLU A 745 -2.46 16.52 26.96
CA GLU A 745 -3.90 16.22 26.98
C GLU A 745 -4.21 15.17 25.89
N PRO A 746 -3.70 13.94 26.03
CA PRO A 746 -3.94 12.89 25.03
C PRO A 746 -5.42 12.49 25.06
N THR A 747 -5.95 12.19 23.87
CA THR A 747 -7.30 11.59 23.73
C THR A 747 -7.26 10.08 23.53
N ASP A 748 -6.07 9.51 23.35
CA ASP A 748 -5.80 8.09 23.18
C ASP A 748 -4.42 7.77 23.77
N GLU A 749 -4.36 6.86 24.75
CA GLU A 749 -3.11 6.39 25.35
C GLU A 749 -3.25 4.93 25.74
N ASN A 750 -2.49 4.05 25.07
CA ASN A 750 -2.66 2.61 25.17
C ASN A 750 -1.32 1.90 25.37
N PHE A 751 -1.37 0.83 26.18
CA PHE A 751 -0.30 -0.15 26.29
C PHE A 751 -0.80 -1.53 25.88
N THR A 752 -0.19 -2.13 24.85
CA THR A 752 -0.63 -3.40 24.26
C THR A 752 0.49 -4.43 24.29
N ILE A 753 0.18 -5.64 24.75
CA ILE A 753 1.02 -6.82 24.57
C ILE A 753 0.24 -7.83 23.74
N LYS A 754 0.84 -8.33 22.65
CA LYS A 754 0.22 -9.35 21.79
C LYS A 754 1.22 -10.46 21.50
N LEU A 755 0.78 -11.67 21.72
CA LEU A 755 1.49 -12.88 21.33
C LEU A 755 0.70 -13.57 20.22
N ARG A 756 1.35 -13.85 19.09
CA ARG A 756 0.84 -14.67 18.01
C ARG A 756 1.83 -15.82 17.78
N TYR A 757 1.34 -17.03 17.87
CA TYR A 757 2.16 -18.24 17.73
C TYR A 757 1.75 -18.99 16.45
N ARG A 758 2.68 -19.72 15.86
CA ARG A 758 2.45 -20.57 14.70
C ARG A 758 2.65 -22.05 15.08
N PHE A 759 1.67 -22.87 14.73
CA PHE A 759 1.74 -24.33 14.83
C PHE A 759 1.72 -24.96 13.44
#